data_907def422028423b4009f1d742a4c1c1
#
_entry.id   907def422028423b4009f1d742a4c1c1
#
_cell.length_a   1.000
_cell.length_b   1.000
_cell.length_c   1.000
_cell.angle_alpha   90.00
_cell.angle_beta   90.00
_cell.angle_gamma   90.00
#
_symmetry.space_group_name_H-M   'P 1'
#
loop_
_entity.id
_entity.type
_entity.pdbx_description
1 polymer ?
#
loop_
_entity_poly.entity_id
_entity_poly.type
_entity_poly.pdbx_seq_one_letter_code
_entity_poly.pdbx_strand_id
1 'polypeptide(L)'
;MSFSPVPGSRKAESHYLDISTESFPFKLSYPGTSKSKVPNIFSDPNYPDDQLIAGGLSGLWYDAGVNRYFTVSDVGPQAQDIPEEQGFAFEGEKVFNDPDFKLQVYELKQKKSGQVKVSGEVTLNVPDEQGGFRPATGIGQMYRINETTGEVSGLDSAAFTPDGMGGYTPVPADAFGMDPEAVLRLSIDGLNDGKAVFAVSDEYRPQVSIHDAETGNLIHRIVPKGSSYKGYGYEEGRGEVKEFTKKTLPKVYLERRGSRGFEALAYNSNNGLLYAFIQTPMDVNGERKGSTVRRIIAMDPITGEAKHEYIYRQSGPTNQDKIGDAVYDADRNVFYVIDRDNVADETANKAVIEMDLTRATDVLGFNWESILGEGVYAPEMLDTPEEVGEALRSPLMNGIISEVHQTTLFNLAEQGINTLFDKPEGLALKQDGSLVFGFDNDFQRVDGRPDNMLAVVTDRFGDLKASSAEFVLNYPGTNSPELPASLEDPNQPDVQIIAGGLSGLTYDADLKRYFTISDVGPQVIDIPEGQGFAFEGEKIFSDPDFKLQVTELSYKIKPGKAKVKDTTTLRVPDGEGGFRDATGIAQMYSINEETGEISGLDSSNAAFTTDGNGGYVPVAPDAFGLDPESIQRISIDGLNDGNPIFAVSDEYRPQVALFDAESGELIHRIVPEGSDYNAISYEPGRGDVPEFTKATLPEVYLERRGSRGFEALAYNSDDGLLYAFIQTPMSVGGDRSSSTVRRILAMDPVTGEPQHEYMFSQIGPSNQDKIGDAVYDPERGAFLVIDRDNGDTVAANKSILRMDLSEATDTLGYDWESLLGDGVYAPELLESPAAVAEAFAEGEVVEVDQVELLNLPSLPGVDPRFDKPEGLALKPDGTLVVGFDNDFARVDGRPDNLLTAISL
;
A
#
# COMPACT_ATOMS: atom_id res chain seq x y z
N MET A 1 -14.98 -41.25 19.60
CA MET A 1 -14.75 -40.88 18.19
C MET A 1 -13.58 -39.92 18.24
N SER A 2 -12.45 -40.40 17.78
CA SER A 2 -11.21 -39.63 17.73
C SER A 2 -11.25 -38.71 16.53
N PHE A 3 -11.19 -37.42 16.73
CA PHE A 3 -10.94 -36.45 15.68
C PHE A 3 -9.48 -36.54 15.26
N SER A 4 -9.23 -36.85 14.00
CA SER A 4 -7.93 -36.68 13.37
C SER A 4 -7.66 -35.17 13.18
N PRO A 5 -6.43 -34.67 13.38
CA PRO A 5 -6.11 -33.29 13.11
C PRO A 5 -6.14 -33.02 11.58
N VAL A 6 -6.71 -31.92 11.23
CA VAL A 6 -6.64 -31.31 9.89
C VAL A 6 -5.14 -31.12 9.52
N PRO A 7 -4.70 -31.42 8.31
CA PRO A 7 -3.33 -31.15 7.89
C PRO A 7 -3.05 -29.64 8.02
N GLY A 8 -1.93 -29.33 8.65
CA GLY A 8 -1.55 -27.97 8.97
C GLY A 8 -1.50 -27.07 7.74
N SER A 9 -2.00 -25.86 7.89
CA SER A 9 -1.74 -24.72 7.02
C SER A 9 -0.22 -24.61 6.84
N ARG A 10 0.25 -24.75 5.62
CA ARG A 10 1.62 -24.35 5.29
C ARG A 10 1.70 -22.85 5.51
N LYS A 11 2.70 -22.40 6.27
CA LYS A 11 3.02 -20.99 6.43
C LYS A 11 3.15 -20.38 5.02
N ALA A 12 2.40 -19.33 4.75
CA ALA A 12 2.73 -18.44 3.65
C ALA A 12 4.12 -17.89 3.96
N GLU A 13 5.12 -18.26 3.21
CA GLU A 13 6.46 -17.66 3.31
C GLU A 13 6.37 -16.28 2.68
N SER A 14 6.23 -15.24 3.51
CA SER A 14 6.35 -13.85 3.09
C SER A 14 7.83 -13.55 2.77
N HIS A 15 8.32 -13.99 1.64
CA HIS A 15 9.64 -13.62 1.14
C HIS A 15 9.57 -12.36 0.28
N TYR A 16 9.12 -11.23 0.89
CA TYR A 16 8.87 -10.02 0.13
C TYR A 16 10.08 -9.14 -0.12
N LEU A 17 11.14 -9.33 0.64
CA LEU A 17 12.31 -8.46 0.59
C LEU A 17 13.52 -9.23 1.07
N ASP A 18 14.67 -8.93 0.52
CA ASP A 18 15.94 -9.41 1.06
C ASP A 18 16.20 -8.66 2.40
N ILE A 19 15.31 -8.94 3.38
CA ILE A 19 15.34 -8.34 4.70
C ILE A 19 16.46 -8.98 5.50
N SER A 20 17.49 -8.22 5.81
CA SER A 20 18.48 -8.65 6.78
C SER A 20 18.13 -8.14 8.17
N THR A 21 18.06 -9.05 9.14
CA THR A 21 17.77 -8.72 10.53
C THR A 21 19.00 -8.91 11.40
N GLU A 22 19.26 -7.92 12.24
CA GLU A 22 20.33 -7.98 13.24
C GLU A 22 19.77 -7.60 14.62
N SER A 23 20.13 -8.35 15.68
CA SER A 23 19.69 -8.09 17.05
C SER A 23 20.85 -7.66 17.93
N PHE A 24 20.66 -6.63 18.71
CA PHE A 24 21.67 -6.01 19.56
C PHE A 24 21.21 -5.91 21.02
N PRO A 25 21.48 -6.93 21.84
CA PRO A 25 21.19 -6.87 23.27
C PRO A 25 22.03 -5.80 23.98
N PHE A 26 21.45 -5.15 24.97
CA PHE A 26 22.16 -4.20 25.82
C PHE A 26 21.72 -4.28 27.29
N LYS A 27 22.46 -3.62 28.18
CA LYS A 27 22.18 -3.58 29.60
C LYS A 27 21.78 -2.19 30.03
N LEU A 28 20.70 -2.13 30.81
CA LEU A 28 20.23 -0.95 31.49
C LEU A 28 20.50 -1.06 32.98
N SER A 29 20.79 0.04 33.65
CA SER A 29 20.86 0.12 35.09
C SER A 29 19.58 0.72 35.63
N TYR A 30 19.07 0.19 36.75
CA TYR A 30 17.94 0.79 37.44
C TYR A 30 18.28 2.22 37.88
N PRO A 31 17.39 3.22 37.71
CA PRO A 31 17.67 4.61 38.05
C PRO A 31 18.29 4.81 39.46
N GLY A 32 19.36 5.57 39.50
CA GLY A 32 20.10 5.83 40.73
C GLY A 32 21.00 4.68 41.21
N THR A 33 21.16 3.61 40.45
CA THR A 33 22.00 2.47 40.78
C THR A 33 22.98 2.15 39.62
N SER A 34 23.92 1.24 39.88
CA SER A 34 24.78 0.68 38.84
C SER A 34 24.43 -0.77 38.49
N LYS A 35 23.23 -1.24 38.91
CA LYS A 35 22.77 -2.62 38.73
C LYS A 35 21.48 -2.63 37.87
N SER A 36 21.27 -3.65 37.09
CA SER A 36 20.02 -3.85 36.37
C SER A 36 18.86 -4.32 37.26
N LYS A 37 19.16 -4.94 38.39
CA LYS A 37 18.13 -5.44 39.32
C LYS A 37 17.45 -4.30 40.05
N VAL A 38 16.11 -4.34 40.08
CA VAL A 38 15.29 -3.42 40.90
C VAL A 38 15.61 -3.59 42.39
N PRO A 39 15.90 -2.50 43.15
CA PRO A 39 16.07 -2.59 44.58
C PRO A 39 14.71 -2.75 45.28
N ASN A 40 14.69 -3.45 46.44
CA ASN A 40 13.51 -3.61 47.31
C ASN A 40 12.28 -4.19 46.66
N ILE A 41 12.11 -5.45 46.79
CA ILE A 41 11.26 -6.22 45.91
C ILE A 41 9.91 -6.50 46.58
N PHE A 42 8.89 -6.02 45.97
CA PHE A 42 7.60 -6.69 45.91
C PHE A 42 7.68 -7.72 44.77
N SER A 43 7.44 -8.99 45.06
CA SER A 43 7.32 -10.02 44.00
C SER A 43 5.91 -9.93 43.43
N ASP A 44 5.78 -9.87 42.14
CA ASP A 44 4.49 -9.91 41.50
C ASP A 44 3.78 -11.24 41.81
N PRO A 45 2.61 -11.23 42.46
CA PRO A 45 1.90 -12.47 42.78
C PRO A 45 1.45 -13.27 41.55
N ASN A 46 1.27 -12.61 40.45
CA ASN A 46 0.91 -13.27 39.17
C ASN A 46 2.12 -13.96 38.55
N TYR A 47 3.32 -13.42 38.81
CA TYR A 47 4.61 -13.91 38.28
C TYR A 47 5.65 -14.06 39.40
N PRO A 48 5.42 -14.98 40.39
CA PRO A 48 6.21 -15.04 41.60
C PRO A 48 7.68 -15.44 41.39
N ASP A 49 7.99 -16.07 40.26
CA ASP A 49 9.33 -16.52 39.91
C ASP A 49 10.08 -15.48 39.08
N ASP A 50 9.42 -14.41 38.63
CA ASP A 50 10.03 -13.41 37.78
C ASP A 50 10.96 -12.48 38.56
N GLN A 51 12.06 -12.14 37.93
CA GLN A 51 13.05 -11.23 38.47
C GLN A 51 12.85 -9.84 37.87
N LEU A 52 12.50 -8.86 38.70
CA LEU A 52 12.36 -7.48 38.25
C LEU A 52 13.73 -6.87 37.93
N ILE A 53 13.81 -6.28 36.73
CA ILE A 53 15.03 -5.68 36.18
C ILE A 53 14.73 -4.29 35.59
N ALA A 54 15.78 -3.49 35.34
CA ALA A 54 15.66 -2.27 34.61
C ALA A 54 15.24 -2.56 33.14
N GLY A 55 14.24 -1.84 32.71
CA GLY A 55 13.59 -2.02 31.41
C GLY A 55 12.38 -1.11 31.32
N GLY A 56 11.28 -1.65 30.82
CA GLY A 56 10.09 -0.86 30.58
C GLY A 56 10.43 0.29 29.62
N LEU A 57 10.85 -0.01 28.42
CA LEU A 57 11.28 0.98 27.43
C LEU A 57 10.25 1.09 26.31
N SER A 58 9.62 2.26 26.22
CA SER A 58 8.66 2.60 25.19
C SER A 58 9.19 3.67 24.25
N GLY A 59 8.75 3.63 23.01
CA GLY A 59 9.18 4.54 21.95
C GLY A 59 10.66 4.43 21.59
N LEU A 60 10.98 4.74 20.36
CA LEU A 60 12.37 4.82 19.90
C LEU A 60 12.52 5.91 18.84
N TRP A 61 13.44 6.82 19.05
CA TRP A 61 13.79 7.86 18.09
C TRP A 61 15.27 7.81 17.73
N TYR A 62 15.58 7.92 16.45
CA TYR A 62 16.94 8.10 15.97
C TYR A 62 17.19 9.56 15.60
N ASP A 63 18.09 10.21 16.30
CA ASP A 63 18.57 11.58 15.98
C ASP A 63 19.86 11.47 15.17
N ALA A 64 19.73 11.73 13.86
CA ALA A 64 20.84 11.69 12.91
C ALA A 64 21.90 12.76 13.19
N GLY A 65 21.51 13.92 13.74
CA GLY A 65 22.42 15.03 14.06
C GLY A 65 23.46 14.68 15.12
N VAL A 66 23.08 13.82 16.09
CA VAL A 66 23.98 13.32 17.14
C VAL A 66 24.37 11.86 16.95
N ASN A 67 23.74 11.15 16.02
CA ASN A 67 23.92 9.72 15.75
C ASN A 67 23.68 8.88 17.03
N ARG A 68 22.46 9.01 17.57
CA ARG A 68 22.00 8.37 18.80
C ARG A 68 20.55 7.97 18.69
N TYR A 69 20.19 6.92 19.46
CA TYR A 69 18.80 6.58 19.72
C TYR A 69 18.38 7.14 21.06
N PHE A 70 17.11 7.49 21.17
CA PHE A 70 16.45 7.92 22.38
C PHE A 70 15.24 7.05 22.62
N THR A 71 15.05 6.60 23.85
CA THR A 71 13.89 5.84 24.30
C THR A 71 13.49 6.33 25.69
N VAL A 72 12.23 6.18 26.06
CA VAL A 72 11.70 6.64 27.36
C VAL A 72 11.36 5.45 28.25
N SER A 73 11.49 5.59 29.55
CA SER A 73 10.98 4.59 30.49
C SER A 73 9.47 4.69 30.62
N ASP A 74 8.84 3.56 30.69
CA ASP A 74 7.46 3.37 31.14
C ASP A 74 7.29 3.78 32.64
N VAL A 75 6.09 3.67 33.16
CA VAL A 75 5.65 4.11 34.50
C VAL A 75 6.49 3.59 35.69
N GLY A 76 7.29 2.60 35.46
CA GLY A 76 8.08 1.90 36.51
C GLY A 76 7.53 0.51 36.82
N PRO A 77 8.31 -0.29 37.58
CA PRO A 77 7.94 -1.68 37.88
C PRO A 77 6.68 -1.74 38.72
N GLN A 78 5.68 -2.47 38.19
CA GLN A 78 4.35 -2.61 38.81
C GLN A 78 3.80 -4.03 38.61
N ALA A 79 2.85 -4.42 39.43
CA ALA A 79 1.98 -5.56 39.25
C ALA A 79 0.55 -5.06 39.01
N GLN A 80 -0.19 -5.76 38.19
CA GLN A 80 -1.60 -5.46 37.89
C GLN A 80 -2.48 -6.65 38.23
N ASP A 81 -3.74 -6.37 38.51
CA ASP A 81 -4.77 -7.39 38.75
C ASP A 81 -4.32 -8.44 39.79
N ILE A 82 -3.94 -7.97 40.97
CA ILE A 82 -3.54 -8.82 42.07
C ILE A 82 -4.68 -9.80 42.41
N PRO A 83 -4.40 -11.10 42.60
CA PRO A 83 -5.43 -12.10 42.88
C PRO A 83 -6.33 -11.70 44.05
N GLU A 84 -7.65 -11.92 43.92
CA GLU A 84 -8.68 -11.55 44.92
C GLU A 84 -8.36 -12.02 46.36
N GLU A 85 -7.67 -13.15 46.52
CA GLU A 85 -7.24 -13.71 47.80
C GLU A 85 -6.24 -12.79 48.55
N GLN A 86 -5.64 -11.83 47.85
CA GLN A 86 -4.65 -10.90 48.42
C GLN A 86 -5.21 -9.49 48.67
N GLY A 87 -6.54 -9.29 48.55
CA GLY A 87 -7.23 -8.16 49.14
C GLY A 87 -7.72 -7.05 48.27
N PHE A 88 -7.72 -7.17 46.92
CA PHE A 88 -8.36 -6.20 46.05
C PHE A 88 -9.72 -6.68 45.56
N ALA A 89 -10.69 -5.77 45.58
CA ALA A 89 -12.09 -6.06 45.21
C ALA A 89 -12.53 -5.44 43.91
N PHE A 90 -11.60 -4.96 43.07
CA PHE A 90 -11.89 -4.33 41.78
C PHE A 90 -10.80 -4.66 40.76
N GLU A 91 -11.17 -4.71 39.49
CA GLU A 91 -10.25 -4.93 38.38
C GLU A 91 -9.42 -3.68 38.10
N GLY A 92 -8.19 -3.87 37.62
CA GLY A 92 -7.33 -2.83 37.07
C GLY A 92 -6.55 -2.02 38.11
N GLU A 93 -6.41 -2.53 39.37
CA GLU A 93 -5.46 -1.93 40.30
C GLU A 93 -4.01 -2.12 39.83
N LYS A 94 -3.20 -1.11 40.04
CA LYS A 94 -1.77 -1.12 39.80
C LYS A 94 -1.00 -0.99 41.11
N VAL A 95 -0.11 -1.94 41.40
CA VAL A 95 0.73 -1.93 42.60
C VAL A 95 2.16 -1.59 42.18
N PHE A 96 2.59 -0.40 42.50
CA PHE A 96 3.93 0.11 42.16
C PHE A 96 4.96 -0.32 43.21
N ASN A 97 6.02 -0.99 42.76
CA ASN A 97 7.16 -1.32 43.61
C ASN A 97 7.90 -0.06 44.12
N ASP A 98 7.95 0.96 43.27
CA ASP A 98 8.60 2.24 43.54
C ASP A 98 7.69 3.37 43.03
N PRO A 99 6.76 3.89 43.84
CA PRO A 99 5.86 4.97 43.41
C PRO A 99 6.60 6.29 43.16
N ASP A 100 7.85 6.42 43.55
CA ASP A 100 8.74 7.54 43.29
C ASP A 100 9.70 7.24 42.14
N PHE A 101 9.42 6.19 41.31
CA PHE A 101 10.19 5.89 40.11
C PHE A 101 10.26 7.12 39.24
N LYS A 102 11.46 7.46 38.80
CA LYS A 102 11.71 8.66 38.00
C LYS A 102 11.68 8.29 36.50
N LEU A 103 10.74 8.90 35.81
CA LEU A 103 10.67 8.75 34.36
C LEU A 103 11.91 9.33 33.70
N GLN A 104 12.53 8.56 32.82
CA GLN A 104 13.80 8.94 32.19
C GLN A 104 13.76 8.73 30.68
N VAL A 105 14.45 9.63 29.98
CA VAL A 105 14.84 9.39 28.59
C VAL A 105 16.27 8.86 28.59
N TYR A 106 16.49 7.73 27.93
CA TYR A 106 17.79 7.11 27.77
C TYR A 106 18.37 7.42 26.40
N GLU A 107 19.64 7.86 26.36
CA GLU A 107 20.42 7.99 25.16
C GLU A 107 21.20 6.71 24.90
N LEU A 108 20.95 6.06 23.75
CA LEU A 108 21.59 4.82 23.36
C LEU A 108 22.58 5.08 22.20
N LYS A 109 23.77 4.50 22.30
CA LYS A 109 24.80 4.55 21.27
C LYS A 109 25.10 3.17 20.73
N GLN A 110 24.87 3.00 19.42
CA GLN A 110 25.35 1.82 18.70
C GLN A 110 26.79 2.04 18.24
N LYS A 111 27.66 1.07 18.51
CA LYS A 111 29.05 1.07 18.02
C LYS A 111 29.12 0.43 16.63
N LYS A 112 30.21 0.68 15.90
CA LYS A 112 30.49 0.02 14.61
C LYS A 112 30.54 -1.52 14.70
N SER A 113 30.75 -2.08 15.90
CA SER A 113 30.70 -3.53 16.16
C SER A 113 29.27 -4.06 16.38
N GLY A 114 28.25 -3.23 16.22
CA GLY A 114 26.84 -3.56 16.55
C GLY A 114 26.49 -3.38 18.04
N GLN A 115 27.46 -3.40 18.96
CA GLN A 115 27.16 -3.28 20.39
C GLN A 115 26.42 -1.98 20.71
N VAL A 116 25.28 -2.09 21.40
CA VAL A 116 24.49 -0.96 21.93
C VAL A 116 24.87 -0.74 23.42
N LYS A 117 24.91 0.51 23.84
CA LYS A 117 25.11 0.88 25.24
C LYS A 117 24.37 2.18 25.56
N VAL A 118 23.95 2.34 26.81
CA VAL A 118 23.48 3.61 27.34
C VAL A 118 24.66 4.60 27.37
N SER A 119 24.48 5.77 26.82
CA SER A 119 25.47 6.84 26.74
C SER A 119 25.09 8.09 27.56
N GLY A 120 23.82 8.24 27.90
CA GLY A 120 23.27 9.32 28.70
C GLY A 120 21.88 8.97 29.23
N GLU A 121 21.44 9.72 30.21
CA GLU A 121 20.08 9.66 30.76
C GLU A 121 19.65 11.08 31.18
N VAL A 122 18.36 11.39 30.94
CA VAL A 122 17.74 12.66 31.34
C VAL A 122 16.45 12.35 32.07
N THR A 123 16.34 12.79 33.36
CA THR A 123 15.11 12.67 34.11
C THR A 123 14.08 13.67 33.60
N LEU A 124 12.87 13.22 33.28
CA LEU A 124 11.77 14.12 32.95
C LEU A 124 11.29 14.81 34.21
N ASN A 125 11.17 16.11 34.15
CA ASN A 125 10.78 16.93 35.30
C ASN A 125 9.49 17.70 34.99
N VAL A 126 8.64 17.83 36.02
CA VAL A 126 7.34 18.54 35.96
C VAL A 126 7.26 19.60 37.03
N PRO A 127 6.38 20.60 36.94
CA PRO A 127 6.24 21.65 37.92
C PRO A 127 5.90 21.14 39.34
N ASP A 128 6.45 21.77 40.36
CA ASP A 128 6.27 21.40 41.78
C ASP A 128 5.27 22.27 42.55
N GLU A 129 4.46 23.09 41.89
CA GLU A 129 3.55 24.08 42.53
C GLU A 129 4.24 25.19 43.32
N GLN A 130 5.52 25.07 43.61
CA GLN A 130 6.29 26.04 44.40
C GLN A 130 7.15 26.94 43.48
N GLY A 131 7.02 26.76 42.15
CA GLY A 131 7.75 27.51 41.11
C GLY A 131 9.07 26.87 40.72
N GLY A 132 9.33 25.65 41.15
CA GLY A 132 10.43 24.78 40.74
C GLY A 132 9.98 23.59 39.91
N PHE A 133 10.85 22.58 39.81
CA PHE A 133 10.60 21.33 39.13
C PHE A 133 10.96 20.14 40.01
N ARG A 134 10.20 19.06 39.85
CA ARG A 134 10.45 17.75 40.48
C ARG A 134 10.46 16.65 39.40
N PRO A 135 11.03 15.48 39.69
CA PRO A 135 10.91 14.36 38.78
C PRO A 135 9.45 14.01 38.46
N ALA A 136 9.16 13.70 37.21
CA ALA A 136 7.88 13.11 36.78
C ALA A 136 7.77 11.67 37.31
N THR A 137 6.55 11.22 37.60
CA THR A 137 6.24 9.88 38.06
C THR A 137 5.24 9.17 37.18
N GLY A 138 5.15 7.85 37.28
CA GLY A 138 4.15 7.03 36.60
C GLY A 138 2.75 7.04 37.24
N ILE A 139 2.49 7.87 38.25
CA ILE A 139 1.23 7.92 38.99
C ILE A 139 0.26 8.92 38.35
N GLY A 140 -0.08 8.69 37.08
CA GLY A 140 -0.87 9.59 36.29
C GLY A 140 -2.37 9.33 36.26
N GLN A 141 -2.86 8.36 37.00
CA GLN A 141 -4.28 8.00 37.01
C GLN A 141 -5.16 9.12 37.53
N MET A 142 -6.29 9.29 36.88
CA MET A 142 -7.33 10.25 37.24
C MET A 142 -8.40 9.56 38.07
N TYR A 143 -8.08 9.27 39.35
CA TYR A 143 -8.97 8.60 40.25
C TYR A 143 -9.13 9.36 41.57
N ARG A 144 -10.14 8.99 42.37
CA ARG A 144 -10.42 9.50 43.70
C ARG A 144 -10.49 8.34 44.67
N ILE A 145 -9.94 8.54 45.86
CA ILE A 145 -10.07 7.60 46.97
C ILE A 145 -11.01 8.23 47.99
N ASN A 146 -12.06 7.53 48.37
CA ASN A 146 -12.89 7.90 49.51
C ASN A 146 -12.13 7.59 50.83
N GLU A 147 -11.64 8.59 51.48
CA GLU A 147 -10.82 8.44 52.73
C GLU A 147 -11.50 7.67 53.85
N THR A 148 -12.84 7.56 53.82
CA THR A 148 -13.59 6.85 54.88
C THR A 148 -13.84 5.39 54.54
N THR A 149 -14.11 5.08 53.27
CA THR A 149 -14.46 3.72 52.83
C THR A 149 -13.30 3.00 52.14
N GLY A 150 -12.27 3.74 51.69
CA GLY A 150 -11.21 3.23 50.86
C GLY A 150 -11.67 2.97 49.40
N GLU A 151 -12.91 3.33 49.08
CA GLU A 151 -13.48 3.14 47.70
C GLU A 151 -12.75 4.02 46.73
N VAL A 152 -12.34 3.40 45.61
CA VAL A 152 -11.68 4.08 44.50
C VAL A 152 -12.69 4.30 43.38
N SER A 153 -12.71 5.49 42.84
CA SER A 153 -13.55 5.87 41.73
C SER A 153 -12.82 6.83 40.79
N GLY A 154 -13.11 6.75 39.52
CA GLY A 154 -12.48 7.60 38.49
C GLY A 154 -12.41 6.92 37.15
N LEU A 155 -11.65 7.52 36.26
CA LEU A 155 -11.58 7.05 34.86
C LEU A 155 -10.56 5.91 34.68
N ASP A 156 -9.45 5.95 35.40
CA ASP A 156 -8.33 5.02 35.30
C ASP A 156 -8.19 4.15 36.53
N SER A 157 -7.33 3.12 36.46
CA SER A 157 -7.01 2.23 37.58
C SER A 157 -6.38 2.98 38.76
N ALA A 158 -6.65 2.56 39.97
CA ALA A 158 -6.03 3.11 41.14
C ALA A 158 -4.62 2.58 41.38
N ALA A 159 -3.74 3.46 41.87
CA ALA A 159 -2.36 3.13 42.20
C ALA A 159 -2.21 2.81 43.72
N PHE A 160 -1.49 1.74 44.00
CA PHE A 160 -1.14 1.31 45.36
C PHE A 160 0.36 1.05 45.45
N THR A 161 0.87 0.97 46.68
CA THR A 161 2.22 0.50 46.99
C THR A 161 2.17 -0.46 48.19
N PRO A 162 3.08 -1.44 48.29
CA PRO A 162 3.16 -2.30 49.46
C PRO A 162 3.41 -1.51 50.75
N ASP A 163 2.69 -1.81 51.82
CA ASP A 163 2.84 -1.19 53.14
C ASP A 163 3.98 -1.76 53.98
N GLY A 164 4.69 -2.78 53.49
CA GLY A 164 5.77 -3.49 54.18
C GLY A 164 5.31 -4.44 55.27
N MET A 165 3.99 -4.56 55.47
CA MET A 165 3.39 -5.45 56.50
C MET A 165 2.51 -6.54 55.85
N GLY A 166 2.55 -6.66 54.54
CA GLY A 166 1.77 -7.61 53.73
C GLY A 166 0.43 -7.06 53.22
N GLY A 167 0.21 -5.76 53.34
CA GLY A 167 -0.91 -5.04 52.78
C GLY A 167 -0.48 -3.97 51.77
N TYR A 168 -1.44 -3.18 51.29
CA TYR A 168 -1.23 -2.16 50.26
C TYR A 168 -1.81 -0.81 50.72
N THR A 169 -1.10 0.27 50.39
CA THR A 169 -1.51 1.64 50.68
C THR A 169 -1.77 2.36 49.38
N PRO A 170 -2.92 3.09 49.23
CA PRO A 170 -3.18 3.90 48.06
C PRO A 170 -2.11 5.00 47.87
N VAL A 171 -1.67 5.19 46.64
CA VAL A 171 -0.76 6.27 46.26
C VAL A 171 -1.59 7.39 45.62
N PRO A 172 -1.54 8.64 46.10
CA PRO A 172 -2.27 9.75 45.54
C PRO A 172 -1.85 10.02 44.09
N ALA A 173 -2.82 10.40 43.25
CA ALA A 173 -2.59 10.76 41.87
C ALA A 173 -1.67 11.99 41.74
N ASP A 174 -0.92 12.03 40.67
CA ASP A 174 -0.11 13.16 40.26
C ASP A 174 -0.73 13.83 39.03
N ALA A 175 -1.02 15.13 39.09
CA ALA A 175 -1.62 15.87 37.99
C ALA A 175 -0.74 15.91 36.73
N PHE A 176 0.57 15.72 36.88
CA PHE A 176 1.55 15.64 35.80
C PHE A 176 2.17 14.24 35.68
N GLY A 177 1.64 13.25 36.34
CA GLY A 177 2.06 11.86 36.15
C GLY A 177 1.74 11.38 34.75
N MET A 178 2.57 10.50 34.19
CA MET A 178 2.49 10.04 32.81
C MET A 178 2.76 8.54 32.73
N ASP A 179 2.23 7.96 31.68
CA ASP A 179 2.57 6.65 31.13
C ASP A 179 3.21 6.88 29.75
N PRO A 180 4.52 7.10 29.67
CA PRO A 180 5.17 7.49 28.43
C PRO A 180 5.25 6.32 27.44
N GLU A 181 4.82 6.51 26.19
CA GLU A 181 4.81 5.46 25.17
C GLU A 181 5.69 5.77 23.96
N ALA A 182 5.89 7.05 23.62
CA ALA A 182 6.82 7.43 22.58
C ALA A 182 7.63 8.66 22.97
N VAL A 183 8.84 8.78 22.42
CA VAL A 183 9.72 9.94 22.61
C VAL A 183 10.39 10.36 21.32
N LEU A 184 10.36 11.66 21.01
CA LEU A 184 11.08 12.28 19.90
C LEU A 184 12.06 13.31 20.46
N ARG A 185 13.28 13.38 19.89
CA ARG A 185 14.20 14.47 20.18
C ARG A 185 14.28 15.41 18.98
N LEU A 186 13.79 16.62 19.14
CA LEU A 186 13.58 17.58 18.05
C LEU A 186 14.23 18.93 18.37
N SER A 187 14.61 19.65 17.32
CA SER A 187 14.95 21.09 17.42
C SER A 187 13.98 21.86 16.53
N ILE A 188 13.16 22.70 17.13
CA ILE A 188 12.06 23.40 16.44
C ILE A 188 12.25 24.91 16.65
N ASP A 189 12.30 25.66 15.56
CA ASP A 189 12.40 27.11 15.59
C ASP A 189 11.17 27.71 16.30
N GLY A 190 11.42 28.61 17.23
CA GLY A 190 10.35 29.22 18.04
C GLY A 190 9.94 28.43 19.29
N LEU A 191 10.54 27.25 19.51
CA LEU A 191 10.36 26.47 20.74
C LEU A 191 11.71 26.32 21.44
N ASN A 192 11.75 26.54 22.76
CA ASN A 192 12.94 26.37 23.60
C ASN A 192 14.18 27.14 23.07
N ASP A 193 13.98 28.31 22.52
CA ASP A 193 15.05 29.13 21.86
C ASP A 193 15.85 28.37 20.78
N GLY A 194 15.18 27.40 20.09
CA GLY A 194 15.80 26.56 19.08
C GLY A 194 16.66 25.42 19.62
N LYS A 195 16.75 25.27 20.96
CA LYS A 195 17.41 24.12 21.56
C LYS A 195 16.56 22.87 21.45
N ALA A 196 17.22 21.71 21.56
CA ALA A 196 16.54 20.43 21.48
C ALA A 196 15.49 20.26 22.59
N VAL A 197 14.39 19.62 22.24
CA VAL A 197 13.31 19.23 23.15
C VAL A 197 13.03 17.74 23.01
N PHE A 198 12.48 17.16 24.07
CA PHE A 198 11.80 15.87 24.00
C PHE A 198 10.30 16.11 23.86
N ALA A 199 9.66 15.51 22.87
CA ALA A 199 8.21 15.37 22.80
C ALA A 199 7.85 13.95 23.21
N VAL A 200 6.94 13.80 24.17
CA VAL A 200 6.59 12.51 24.78
C VAL A 200 5.07 12.32 24.76
N SER A 201 4.60 11.19 24.26
CA SER A 201 3.19 10.78 24.32
C SER A 201 2.85 10.12 25.66
N ASP A 202 1.54 9.97 25.95
CA ASP A 202 1.05 9.44 27.23
C ASP A 202 -0.16 8.52 26.98
N GLU A 203 -0.05 7.27 27.44
CA GLU A 203 -1.13 6.26 27.37
C GLU A 203 -2.26 6.55 28.35
N TYR A 204 -1.97 7.03 29.55
CA TYR A 204 -3.04 7.32 30.53
C TYR A 204 -4.02 8.36 30.02
N ARG A 205 -3.52 9.34 29.27
CA ARG A 205 -4.33 10.43 28.71
C ARG A 205 -3.86 10.71 27.27
N PRO A 206 -4.77 11.07 26.38
CA PRO A 206 -4.36 11.61 25.11
C PRO A 206 -3.67 12.95 25.29
N GLN A 207 -2.39 12.93 25.69
CA GLN A 207 -1.56 14.13 25.82
C GLN A 207 -0.21 13.95 25.15
N VAL A 208 0.39 15.09 24.76
CA VAL A 208 1.79 15.18 24.36
C VAL A 208 2.47 16.21 25.27
N SER A 209 3.55 15.83 25.94
CA SER A 209 4.36 16.72 26.79
C SER A 209 5.67 17.09 26.08
N ILE A 210 6.04 18.35 26.17
CA ILE A 210 7.26 18.90 25.58
C ILE A 210 8.22 19.30 26.70
N HIS A 211 9.40 18.69 26.71
CA HIS A 211 10.43 18.92 27.72
C HIS A 211 11.72 19.46 27.10
N ASP A 212 12.45 20.29 27.83
CA ASP A 212 13.82 20.69 27.45
C ASP A 212 14.74 19.47 27.48
N ALA A 213 15.42 19.16 26.39
CA ALA A 213 16.21 17.93 26.26
C ALA A 213 17.51 17.92 27.08
N GLU A 214 17.96 19.05 27.61
CA GLU A 214 19.14 19.13 28.45
C GLU A 214 18.80 18.97 29.94
N THR A 215 17.71 19.60 30.39
CA THR A 215 17.31 19.65 31.81
C THR A 215 16.20 18.67 32.15
N GLY A 216 15.46 18.15 31.16
CA GLY A 216 14.24 17.38 31.32
C GLY A 216 13.01 18.19 31.77
N ASN A 217 13.14 19.50 31.95
CA ASN A 217 12.07 20.32 32.51
C ASN A 217 10.91 20.47 31.52
N LEU A 218 9.67 20.27 31.97
CA LEU A 218 8.47 20.47 31.18
C LEU A 218 8.38 21.93 30.70
N ILE A 219 8.23 22.12 29.40
CA ILE A 219 7.94 23.40 28.77
C ILE A 219 6.43 23.61 28.72
N HIS A 220 5.70 22.63 28.18
CA HIS A 220 4.26 22.56 28.24
C HIS A 220 3.75 21.15 27.87
N ARG A 221 2.51 20.90 28.22
CA ARG A 221 1.77 19.72 27.73
C ARG A 221 0.54 20.13 26.94
N ILE A 222 0.15 19.32 25.97
CA ILE A 222 -0.98 19.50 25.07
C ILE A 222 -2.03 18.44 25.40
N VAL A 223 -3.24 18.85 25.75
CA VAL A 223 -4.31 17.95 26.22
C VAL A 223 -5.66 18.30 25.57
N PRO A 224 -6.66 17.40 25.62
CA PRO A 224 -8.00 17.67 25.11
C PRO A 224 -8.70 18.84 25.84
N LYS A 225 -9.50 19.58 25.07
CA LYS A 225 -10.44 20.58 25.61
C LYS A 225 -11.38 19.91 26.61
N GLY A 226 -11.55 20.54 27.78
CA GLY A 226 -12.37 19.96 28.85
C GLY A 226 -11.61 19.13 29.86
N SER A 227 -10.34 18.79 29.64
CA SER A 227 -9.50 18.13 30.66
C SER A 227 -9.56 18.89 31.99
N SER A 228 -9.84 18.17 33.05
CA SER A 228 -9.97 18.74 34.40
C SER A 228 -9.20 17.91 35.44
N TYR A 229 -8.36 18.55 36.17
CA TYR A 229 -7.56 17.98 37.24
C TYR A 229 -8.10 18.37 38.66
N LYS A 230 -9.30 18.96 38.70
CA LYS A 230 -9.95 19.33 39.96
C LYS A 230 -10.67 18.16 40.57
N GLY A 231 -10.63 18.08 41.89
CA GLY A 231 -11.39 17.10 42.67
C GLY A 231 -10.66 15.75 42.86
N TYR A 232 -9.39 15.66 42.52
CA TYR A 232 -8.52 14.56 42.88
C TYR A 232 -7.65 14.94 44.08
N GLY A 233 -7.40 13.99 44.96
CA GLY A 233 -6.49 14.19 46.10
C GLY A 233 -5.04 14.09 45.59
N TYR A 234 -4.40 15.24 45.40
CA TYR A 234 -2.98 15.31 45.13
C TYR A 234 -2.21 15.57 46.39
N GLU A 235 -1.02 15.00 46.52
CA GLU A 235 -0.06 15.41 47.50
C GLU A 235 0.45 16.84 47.23
N GLU A 236 0.97 17.52 48.26
CA GLU A 236 1.59 18.83 48.09
C GLU A 236 2.73 18.77 47.06
N GLY A 237 2.68 19.65 46.08
CA GLY A 237 3.63 19.70 44.94
C GLY A 237 3.26 18.81 43.76
N ARG A 238 2.14 18.06 43.83
CA ARG A 238 1.69 17.16 42.73
C ARG A 238 0.38 17.63 42.05
N GLY A 239 -0.11 18.83 42.37
CA GLY A 239 -1.30 19.38 41.73
C GLY A 239 -1.06 20.03 40.37
N GLU A 240 -2.14 20.45 39.69
CA GLU A 240 -2.08 21.10 38.37
C GLU A 240 -1.45 22.52 38.44
N VAL A 241 -0.44 22.76 37.64
CA VAL A 241 0.11 24.10 37.38
C VAL A 241 -0.32 24.51 35.95
N LYS A 242 -1.33 25.39 35.86
CA LYS A 242 -2.09 25.62 34.62
C LYS A 242 -1.31 26.24 33.48
N GLU A 243 -0.33 27.07 33.77
CA GLU A 243 0.53 27.71 32.76
C GLU A 243 1.30 26.73 31.90
N PHE A 244 1.51 25.51 32.38
CA PHE A 244 2.14 24.42 31.62
C PHE A 244 1.16 23.58 30.83
N THR A 245 -0.15 23.92 30.80
CA THR A 245 -1.17 23.05 30.16
C THR A 245 -1.92 23.79 29.07
N LYS A 246 -1.81 23.31 27.82
CA LYS A 246 -2.56 23.76 26.66
C LYS A 246 -3.73 22.82 26.40
N LYS A 247 -4.97 23.28 26.58
CA LYS A 247 -6.21 22.50 26.38
C LYS A 247 -6.76 22.77 24.97
N THR A 248 -6.15 22.19 23.97
CA THR A 248 -6.36 22.54 22.56
C THR A 248 -6.88 21.41 21.67
N LEU A 249 -6.64 20.15 22.05
CA LEU A 249 -7.09 18.99 21.25
C LEU A 249 -8.62 18.83 21.28
N PRO A 250 -9.23 18.16 20.28
CA PRO A 250 -10.65 17.89 20.27
C PRO A 250 -11.14 17.20 21.55
N LYS A 251 -12.37 17.59 21.99
CA LYS A 251 -12.93 17.08 23.25
C LYS A 251 -13.20 15.57 23.23
N VAL A 252 -13.45 15.00 22.04
CA VAL A 252 -13.74 13.55 21.87
C VAL A 252 -12.63 12.67 22.43
N TYR A 253 -11.37 13.11 22.44
CA TYR A 253 -10.25 12.36 23.02
C TYR A 253 -10.36 12.13 24.55
N LEU A 254 -11.28 12.82 25.25
CA LEU A 254 -11.59 12.49 26.64
C LEU A 254 -12.35 11.16 26.76
N GLU A 255 -12.92 10.68 25.68
CA GLU A 255 -13.69 9.43 25.60
C GLU A 255 -12.82 8.24 25.10
N ARG A 256 -11.50 8.31 25.34
CA ARG A 256 -10.63 7.14 25.10
C ARG A 256 -10.99 6.00 26.05
N ARG A 257 -10.60 4.79 25.73
CA ARG A 257 -10.65 3.66 26.69
C ARG A 257 -9.72 3.96 27.87
N GLY A 258 -10.01 3.40 29.03
CA GLY A 258 -9.20 3.55 30.22
C GLY A 258 -7.74 3.14 29.94
N SER A 259 -6.77 4.00 30.29
CA SER A 259 -5.34 3.81 30.00
C SER A 259 -5.06 3.40 28.54
N ARG A 260 -5.71 4.11 27.58
CA ARG A 260 -5.50 3.91 26.14
C ARG A 260 -5.49 5.27 25.44
N GLY A 261 -4.49 6.09 25.76
CA GLY A 261 -4.28 7.41 25.20
C GLY A 261 -3.48 7.37 23.91
N PHE A 262 -2.47 8.25 23.81
CA PHE A 262 -1.56 8.27 22.67
C PHE A 262 -0.39 7.31 22.89
N GLU A 263 -0.34 6.29 22.07
CA GLU A 263 0.74 5.29 22.07
C GLU A 263 1.94 5.79 21.26
N ALA A 264 1.73 6.11 20.02
CA ALA A 264 2.78 6.49 19.10
C ALA A 264 2.80 7.99 18.83
N LEU A 265 4.00 8.49 18.53
CA LEU A 265 4.24 9.88 18.18
C LEU A 265 5.28 9.99 17.07
N ALA A 266 4.94 10.70 15.99
CA ALA A 266 5.85 10.97 14.89
C ALA A 266 5.95 12.47 14.59
N TYR A 267 7.07 12.91 14.05
CA TYR A 267 7.25 14.28 13.59
C TYR A 267 7.40 14.32 12.07
N ASN A 268 6.46 14.97 11.43
CA ASN A 268 6.54 15.22 10.01
C ASN A 268 7.39 16.47 9.75
N SER A 269 8.63 16.23 9.31
CA SER A 269 9.59 17.31 9.04
C SER A 269 9.24 18.16 7.83
N ASN A 270 8.37 17.66 6.92
CA ASN A 270 7.94 18.40 5.73
C ASN A 270 6.94 19.51 6.06
N ASN A 271 6.11 19.32 7.11
CA ASN A 271 5.12 20.32 7.53
C ASN A 271 5.31 20.87 8.96
N GLY A 272 6.23 20.31 9.74
CA GLY A 272 6.57 20.78 11.09
C GLY A 272 5.56 20.39 12.18
N LEU A 273 4.67 19.40 11.92
CA LEU A 273 3.66 18.97 12.85
C LEU A 273 4.02 17.66 13.58
N LEU A 274 3.53 17.52 14.81
CA LEU A 274 3.52 16.27 15.55
C LEU A 274 2.25 15.49 15.22
N TYR A 275 2.39 14.20 14.95
CA TYR A 275 1.30 13.26 14.69
C TYR A 275 1.23 12.26 15.84
N ALA A 276 0.12 12.26 16.56
CA ALA A 276 -0.11 11.33 17.67
C ALA A 276 -1.19 10.32 17.27
N PHE A 277 -0.92 9.05 17.56
CA PHE A 277 -1.77 7.90 17.21
C PHE A 277 -2.45 7.38 18.48
N ILE A 278 -3.78 7.26 18.43
CA ILE A 278 -4.52 6.64 19.53
C ILE A 278 -4.25 5.12 19.55
N GLN A 279 -4.02 4.55 20.73
CA GLN A 279 -3.61 3.15 20.84
C GLN A 279 -4.65 2.16 20.31
N THR A 280 -5.89 2.36 20.68
CA THR A 280 -7.03 1.49 20.34
C THR A 280 -8.22 2.34 19.89
N PRO A 281 -9.25 1.75 19.27
CA PRO A 281 -10.51 2.44 19.06
C PRO A 281 -11.02 3.07 20.35
N MET A 282 -11.54 4.28 20.30
CA MET A 282 -12.03 5.00 21.48
C MET A 282 -13.35 4.42 22.00
N ASP A 283 -13.63 4.61 23.28
CA ASP A 283 -14.84 4.17 23.96
C ASP A 283 -15.87 5.31 24.03
N VAL A 284 -16.25 5.79 22.87
CA VAL A 284 -17.14 6.94 22.75
C VAL A 284 -18.49 6.60 23.37
N ASN A 285 -18.99 7.49 24.24
CA ASN A 285 -20.21 7.32 25.00
C ASN A 285 -20.18 6.18 26.04
N GLY A 286 -19.02 5.62 26.37
CA GLY A 286 -18.87 4.57 27.39
C GLY A 286 -19.37 3.20 26.97
N GLU A 287 -19.62 2.98 25.69
CA GLU A 287 -19.99 1.69 25.12
C GLU A 287 -18.82 1.16 24.27
N ARG A 288 -18.24 0.02 24.70
CA ARG A 288 -17.26 -0.72 23.91
C ARG A 288 -17.97 -1.38 22.74
N LYS A 289 -18.00 -0.71 21.63
CA LYS A 289 -18.50 -1.27 20.38
C LYS A 289 -17.40 -2.02 19.61
N GLY A 290 -17.77 -2.87 18.71
CA GLY A 290 -16.85 -3.65 17.89
C GLY A 290 -16.07 -2.84 16.84
N SER A 291 -16.15 -1.50 16.90
CA SER A 291 -15.47 -0.63 15.95
C SER A 291 -13.95 -0.84 15.91
N THR A 292 -13.39 -0.84 14.72
CA THR A 292 -11.94 -0.89 14.47
C THR A 292 -11.35 0.48 14.14
N VAL A 293 -12.15 1.55 14.16
CA VAL A 293 -11.73 2.91 13.79
C VAL A 293 -10.74 3.47 14.81
N ARG A 294 -9.62 3.94 14.32
CA ARG A 294 -8.59 4.65 15.09
C ARG A 294 -8.36 6.03 14.51
N ARG A 295 -7.74 6.90 15.29
CA ARG A 295 -7.49 8.30 14.92
C ARG A 295 -6.01 8.64 14.96
N ILE A 296 -5.62 9.50 14.03
CA ILE A 296 -4.33 10.20 14.01
C ILE A 296 -4.64 11.69 14.13
N ILE A 297 -4.03 12.37 15.10
CA ILE A 297 -4.18 13.81 15.27
C ILE A 297 -2.85 14.53 15.01
N ALA A 298 -2.86 15.46 14.07
CA ALA A 298 -1.72 16.32 13.80
C ALA A 298 -1.84 17.63 14.59
N MET A 299 -0.77 18.04 15.26
CA MET A 299 -0.77 19.22 16.11
C MET A 299 0.52 20.05 15.96
N ASP A 300 0.37 21.34 16.11
CA ASP A 300 1.50 22.27 16.15
C ASP A 300 2.23 22.14 17.50
N PRO A 301 3.51 21.79 17.54
CA PRO A 301 4.24 21.56 18.80
C PRO A 301 4.41 22.85 19.62
N ILE A 302 4.34 24.04 19.03
CA ILE A 302 4.53 25.32 19.70
C ILE A 302 3.22 25.79 20.34
N THR A 303 2.14 25.82 19.55
CA THR A 303 0.84 26.34 20.00
C THR A 303 -0.02 25.28 20.68
N GLY A 304 0.21 24.01 20.37
CA GLY A 304 -0.61 22.87 20.77
C GLY A 304 -1.91 22.75 19.98
N GLU A 305 -2.15 23.59 18.97
CA GLU A 305 -3.36 23.54 18.17
C GLU A 305 -3.41 22.31 17.30
N ALA A 306 -4.55 21.59 17.31
CA ALA A 306 -4.83 20.56 16.32
C ALA A 306 -4.95 21.19 14.94
N LYS A 307 -4.27 20.63 13.96
CA LYS A 307 -4.24 21.12 12.57
C LYS A 307 -4.96 20.19 11.62
N HIS A 308 -4.82 18.87 11.78
CA HIS A 308 -5.48 17.84 10.97
C HIS A 308 -5.88 16.67 11.86
N GLU A 309 -6.90 15.95 11.44
CA GLU A 309 -7.32 14.69 12.06
C GLU A 309 -7.67 13.70 10.95
N TYR A 310 -7.18 12.48 11.07
CA TYR A 310 -7.42 11.40 10.11
C TYR A 310 -7.97 10.18 10.81
N ILE A 311 -8.71 9.35 10.06
CA ILE A 311 -9.20 8.07 10.54
C ILE A 311 -8.66 6.93 9.68
N TYR A 312 -8.49 5.78 10.30
CA TYR A 312 -8.15 4.53 9.66
C TYR A 312 -8.75 3.37 10.42
N ARG A 313 -8.91 2.24 9.74
CA ARG A 313 -9.35 1.01 10.40
C ARG A 313 -8.15 0.14 10.71
N GLN A 314 -8.26 -0.56 11.83
CA GLN A 314 -7.27 -1.54 12.24
C GLN A 314 -7.12 -2.63 11.17
N SER A 315 -5.88 -2.97 10.84
CA SER A 315 -5.57 -4.01 9.86
C SER A 315 -5.36 -5.39 10.48
N GLY A 316 -5.10 -5.45 11.78
CA GLY A 316 -4.88 -6.70 12.50
C GLY A 316 -6.14 -7.55 12.64
N PRO A 317 -5.98 -8.84 13.03
CA PRO A 317 -7.08 -9.81 13.05
C PRO A 317 -8.15 -9.56 14.12
N THR A 318 -7.89 -8.69 15.07
CA THR A 318 -8.83 -8.39 16.18
C THR A 318 -8.94 -6.90 16.46
N ASN A 319 -10.11 -6.45 16.92
CA ASN A 319 -10.29 -5.07 17.38
C ASN A 319 -9.58 -4.77 18.73
N GLN A 320 -8.78 -5.68 19.23
CA GLN A 320 -7.96 -5.53 20.43
C GLN A 320 -6.48 -5.26 20.11
N ASP A 321 -6.08 -5.34 18.86
CA ASP A 321 -4.72 -5.03 18.47
C ASP A 321 -4.41 -3.57 18.77
N LYS A 322 -3.14 -3.28 19.01
CA LYS A 322 -2.63 -2.01 19.50
C LYS A 322 -1.61 -1.43 18.52
N ILE A 323 -1.49 -0.12 18.55
CA ILE A 323 -0.32 0.54 17.99
C ILE A 323 0.86 0.33 18.94
N GLY A 324 2.07 0.12 18.44
CA GLY A 324 3.29 0.11 19.24
C GLY A 324 4.02 1.44 19.15
N ASP A 325 4.46 1.85 17.98
CA ASP A 325 5.14 3.13 17.75
C ASP A 325 5.00 3.56 16.29
N ALA A 326 5.40 4.79 15.97
CA ALA A 326 5.34 5.35 14.61
C ALA A 326 6.54 6.24 14.30
N VAL A 327 7.01 6.20 13.05
CA VAL A 327 8.04 7.10 12.55
C VAL A 327 7.67 7.63 11.17
N TYR A 328 8.03 8.88 10.88
CA TYR A 328 7.79 9.51 9.59
C TYR A 328 9.02 9.39 8.68
N ASP A 329 8.79 8.95 7.47
CA ASP A 329 9.76 8.96 6.37
C ASP A 329 9.53 10.20 5.50
N ALA A 330 10.46 11.16 5.60
CA ALA A 330 10.36 12.43 4.87
C ALA A 330 10.62 12.28 3.37
N ASP A 331 11.41 11.30 2.98
CA ASP A 331 11.76 11.04 1.57
C ASP A 331 10.59 10.40 0.82
N ARG A 332 9.81 9.54 1.50
CA ARG A 332 8.64 8.87 0.94
C ARG A 332 7.31 9.55 1.30
N ASN A 333 7.32 10.50 2.23
CA ASN A 333 6.13 11.19 2.77
C ASN A 333 5.08 10.25 3.37
N VAL A 334 5.51 9.19 4.02
CA VAL A 334 4.68 8.18 4.68
C VAL A 334 5.05 8.00 6.14
N PHE A 335 4.18 7.33 6.90
CA PHE A 335 4.48 6.89 8.26
C PHE A 335 4.67 5.37 8.27
N TYR A 336 5.69 4.89 8.97
CA TYR A 336 5.77 3.48 9.38
C TYR A 336 5.21 3.35 10.77
N VAL A 337 4.38 2.34 10.99
CA VAL A 337 3.62 2.14 12.23
C VAL A 337 3.69 0.66 12.62
N ILE A 338 3.89 0.37 13.90
CA ILE A 338 3.76 -0.99 14.44
C ILE A 338 2.31 -1.22 14.84
N ASP A 339 1.64 -2.22 14.24
CA ASP A 339 0.35 -2.75 14.68
C ASP A 339 0.59 -4.12 15.32
N ARG A 340 0.19 -4.29 16.60
CA ARG A 340 0.57 -5.44 17.39
C ARG A 340 -0.56 -5.98 18.27
N ASP A 341 -0.55 -7.28 18.48
CA ASP A 341 -1.27 -7.96 19.54
C ASP A 341 -0.38 -8.13 20.80
N ASN A 342 -0.88 -8.86 21.79
CA ASN A 342 -0.14 -9.22 23.01
C ASN A 342 0.37 -10.67 22.99
N VAL A 343 0.38 -11.33 21.84
CA VAL A 343 0.86 -12.71 21.69
C VAL A 343 2.39 -12.70 21.55
N ALA A 344 3.07 -13.70 22.09
CA ALA A 344 4.53 -13.83 22.10
C ALA A 344 4.98 -15.15 21.43
N ASP A 345 4.36 -15.53 20.33
CA ASP A 345 4.70 -16.74 19.57
C ASP A 345 4.71 -16.47 18.06
N GLU A 346 4.88 -17.50 17.27
CA GLU A 346 4.95 -17.45 15.82
C GLU A 346 3.64 -17.01 15.14
N THR A 347 2.53 -17.01 15.86
CA THR A 347 1.22 -16.58 15.36
C THR A 347 0.91 -15.12 15.70
N ALA A 348 1.84 -14.43 16.35
CA ALA A 348 1.66 -13.06 16.79
C ALA A 348 1.50 -12.09 15.61
N ASN A 349 0.56 -11.17 15.72
CA ASN A 349 0.50 -10.00 14.86
C ASN A 349 1.48 -8.93 15.38
N LYS A 350 2.55 -8.69 14.66
CA LYS A 350 3.56 -7.64 14.89
C LYS A 350 3.87 -6.97 13.55
N ALA A 351 2.80 -6.54 12.88
CA ALA A 351 2.89 -5.98 11.56
C ALA A 351 3.56 -4.60 11.57
N VAL A 352 4.41 -4.37 10.60
CA VAL A 352 4.89 -3.04 10.24
C VAL A 352 4.07 -2.56 9.07
N ILE A 353 3.36 -1.45 9.25
CA ILE A 353 2.43 -0.89 8.29
C ILE A 353 2.98 0.44 7.78
N GLU A 354 2.98 0.62 6.48
CA GLU A 354 3.14 1.91 5.83
C GLU A 354 1.78 2.61 5.76
N MET A 355 1.72 3.85 6.20
CA MET A 355 0.52 4.68 6.17
C MET A 355 0.75 5.94 5.34
N ASP A 356 0.02 6.06 4.24
CA ASP A 356 -0.02 7.27 3.39
C ASP A 356 -1.25 8.12 3.73
N LEU A 357 -1.00 9.36 4.18
CA LEU A 357 -2.03 10.32 4.53
C LEU A 357 -2.37 11.30 3.38
N THR A 358 -1.67 11.23 2.26
CA THR A 358 -1.79 12.23 1.18
C THR A 358 -3.18 12.28 0.56
N ARG A 359 -3.86 11.13 0.52
CA ARG A 359 -5.22 10.97 -0.02
C ARG A 359 -6.29 10.93 1.07
N ALA A 360 -5.90 10.88 2.34
CA ALA A 360 -6.84 10.77 3.43
C ALA A 360 -7.58 12.08 3.67
N THR A 361 -8.86 11.97 3.98
CA THR A 361 -9.69 13.13 4.30
C THR A 361 -9.34 13.68 5.68
N ASP A 362 -9.04 14.98 5.76
CA ASP A 362 -8.94 15.67 7.04
C ASP A 362 -10.33 15.81 7.67
N VAL A 363 -10.56 15.06 8.74
CA VAL A 363 -11.85 15.02 9.46
C VAL A 363 -11.90 15.95 10.68
N LEU A 364 -10.90 16.81 10.87
CA LEU A 364 -10.86 17.74 12.01
C LEU A 364 -12.09 18.65 12.01
N GLY A 365 -12.89 18.56 13.06
CA GLY A 365 -14.08 19.38 13.23
C GLY A 365 -15.29 18.95 12.41
N PHE A 366 -15.29 17.75 11.83
CA PHE A 366 -16.45 17.20 11.13
C PHE A 366 -17.67 17.11 12.06
N ASN A 367 -18.83 17.44 11.52
CA ASN A 367 -20.11 17.18 12.16
C ASN A 367 -20.57 15.75 11.80
N TRP A 368 -20.11 14.76 12.54
CA TRP A 368 -20.42 13.36 12.30
C TRP A 368 -21.92 13.04 12.33
N GLU A 369 -22.70 13.72 13.19
CA GLU A 369 -24.15 13.50 13.22
C GLU A 369 -24.83 13.86 11.89
N SER A 370 -24.29 14.85 11.18
CA SER A 370 -24.82 15.20 9.85
C SER A 370 -24.49 14.15 8.78
N ILE A 371 -23.52 13.29 9.04
CA ILE A 371 -22.99 12.29 8.12
C ILE A 371 -23.55 10.90 8.48
N LEU A 372 -23.45 10.53 9.76
CA LEU A 372 -23.77 9.19 10.26
C LEU A 372 -25.19 9.08 10.82
N GLY A 373 -25.90 10.21 11.00
CA GLY A 373 -27.24 10.27 11.56
C GLY A 373 -27.31 10.84 12.96
N GLU A 374 -28.53 11.26 13.37
CA GLU A 374 -28.79 11.87 14.67
C GLU A 374 -28.37 10.95 15.82
N GLY A 375 -27.54 11.48 16.72
CA GLY A 375 -27.03 10.76 17.88
C GLY A 375 -25.71 10.02 17.64
N VAL A 376 -25.20 9.90 16.39
CA VAL A 376 -23.92 9.27 16.08
C VAL A 376 -22.88 10.37 15.82
N TYR A 377 -22.21 10.83 16.86
CA TYR A 377 -21.26 11.96 16.78
C TYR A 377 -19.79 11.54 16.62
N ALA A 378 -19.53 10.24 16.43
CA ALA A 378 -18.21 9.70 16.12
C ALA A 378 -18.34 8.35 15.40
N PRO A 379 -17.48 8.00 14.45
CA PRO A 379 -17.56 6.75 13.72
C PRO A 379 -17.30 5.52 14.60
N GLU A 380 -16.60 5.67 15.72
CA GLU A 380 -16.40 4.60 16.71
C GLU A 380 -17.69 4.13 17.38
N MET A 381 -18.79 4.88 17.25
CA MET A 381 -20.10 4.50 17.78
C MET A 381 -20.81 3.47 16.92
N LEU A 382 -20.32 3.17 15.74
CA LEU A 382 -20.85 2.10 14.88
C LEU A 382 -20.39 0.74 15.39
N ASP A 383 -21.29 -0.26 15.33
CA ASP A 383 -21.11 -1.51 16.07
C ASP A 383 -20.16 -2.49 15.37
N THR A 384 -20.02 -2.40 14.04
CA THR A 384 -19.19 -3.35 13.29
C THR A 384 -18.29 -2.65 12.28
N PRO A 385 -17.19 -3.28 11.86
CA PRO A 385 -16.34 -2.78 10.76
C PRO A 385 -17.13 -2.60 9.45
N GLU A 386 -18.11 -3.44 9.20
CA GLU A 386 -19.00 -3.37 8.03
C GLU A 386 -19.84 -2.10 8.07
N GLU A 387 -20.50 -1.81 9.19
CA GLU A 387 -21.28 -0.56 9.37
C GLU A 387 -20.43 0.69 9.18
N VAL A 388 -19.19 0.66 9.68
CA VAL A 388 -18.22 1.75 9.45
C VAL A 388 -17.93 1.88 7.95
N GLY A 389 -17.61 0.77 7.28
CA GLY A 389 -17.32 0.73 5.86
C GLY A 389 -18.48 1.23 5.00
N GLU A 390 -19.70 0.81 5.30
CA GLU A 390 -20.91 1.29 4.62
C GLU A 390 -21.15 2.78 4.86
N ALA A 391 -21.01 3.24 6.10
CA ALA A 391 -21.22 4.63 6.45
C ALA A 391 -20.23 5.55 5.74
N LEU A 392 -18.96 5.17 5.67
CA LEU A 392 -17.90 5.95 5.02
C LEU A 392 -17.98 5.90 3.48
N ARG A 393 -18.59 4.86 2.90
CA ARG A 393 -18.81 4.71 1.44
C ARG A 393 -20.21 5.15 0.98
N SER A 394 -21.08 5.57 1.86
CA SER A 394 -22.46 5.93 1.52
C SER A 394 -22.53 6.94 0.36
N PRO A 395 -23.51 6.81 -0.58
CA PRO A 395 -23.74 7.80 -1.64
C PRO A 395 -23.98 9.21 -1.12
N LEU A 396 -24.48 9.34 0.13
CA LEU A 396 -24.57 10.63 0.82
C LEU A 396 -23.20 11.24 1.10
N MET A 397 -22.16 10.42 1.10
CA MET A 397 -20.77 10.80 1.32
C MET A 397 -20.04 11.12 0.01
N ASN A 398 -20.47 10.65 -1.15
CA ASN A 398 -19.90 10.90 -2.49
C ASN A 398 -18.35 10.88 -2.48
N GLY A 399 -17.74 9.87 -1.84
CA GLY A 399 -16.29 9.83 -1.70
C GLY A 399 -15.73 10.92 -0.76
N ILE A 400 -16.55 11.55 0.08
CA ILE A 400 -16.16 12.67 0.95
C ILE A 400 -15.14 12.24 2.01
N ILE A 401 -15.13 10.97 2.44
CA ILE A 401 -14.19 10.49 3.45
C ILE A 401 -13.37 9.34 2.87
N SER A 402 -12.10 9.63 2.60
CA SER A 402 -11.08 8.63 2.35
C SER A 402 -10.33 8.35 3.64
N GLU A 403 -10.26 7.10 4.05
CA GLU A 403 -9.43 6.64 5.16
C GLU A 403 -7.94 6.75 4.79
N VAL A 404 -7.07 6.69 5.80
CA VAL A 404 -5.62 6.57 5.56
C VAL A 404 -5.34 5.28 4.81
N HIS A 405 -4.58 5.38 3.73
CA HIS A 405 -4.13 4.20 3.00
C HIS A 405 -3.08 3.44 3.80
N GLN A 406 -3.24 2.13 3.92
CA GLN A 406 -2.39 1.25 4.72
C GLN A 406 -1.86 0.10 3.88
N THR A 407 -0.55 -0.14 3.96
CA THR A 407 0.12 -1.29 3.34
C THR A 407 0.91 -2.03 4.40
N THR A 408 0.62 -3.30 4.63
CA THR A 408 1.44 -4.14 5.51
C THR A 408 2.72 -4.48 4.79
N LEU A 409 3.86 -4.07 5.36
CA LEU A 409 5.17 -4.32 4.78
C LEU A 409 5.69 -5.71 5.14
N PHE A 410 5.66 -6.05 6.41
CA PHE A 410 6.08 -7.36 6.92
C PHE A 410 5.61 -7.56 8.37
N ASN A 411 5.67 -8.81 8.84
CA ASN A 411 5.45 -9.16 10.25
C ASN A 411 6.81 -9.46 10.90
N LEU A 412 7.14 -8.81 12.02
CA LEU A 412 8.41 -8.99 12.74
C LEU A 412 8.64 -10.44 13.16
N ALA A 413 7.59 -11.18 13.53
CA ALA A 413 7.68 -12.58 13.90
C ALA A 413 8.19 -13.45 12.73
N GLU A 414 7.77 -13.16 11.52
CA GLU A 414 8.16 -13.87 10.30
C GLU A 414 9.59 -13.57 9.87
N GLN A 415 10.13 -12.43 10.28
CA GLN A 415 11.49 -11.99 9.95
C GLN A 415 12.57 -12.58 10.87
N GLY A 416 12.24 -13.58 11.69
CA GLY A 416 13.19 -14.21 12.61
C GLY A 416 13.64 -13.31 13.75
N ILE A 417 12.94 -12.18 13.99
CA ILE A 417 13.14 -11.34 15.15
C ILE A 417 12.59 -12.09 16.35
N ASN A 418 13.32 -12.02 17.48
CA ASN A 418 12.98 -12.76 18.69
C ASN A 418 11.54 -12.49 19.14
N THR A 419 10.67 -13.48 18.93
CA THR A 419 9.23 -13.40 19.27
C THR A 419 8.94 -13.56 20.77
N LEU A 420 9.96 -13.78 21.59
CA LEU A 420 9.82 -13.81 23.07
C LEU A 420 9.47 -12.45 23.68
N PHE A 421 9.61 -11.37 22.90
CA PHE A 421 9.08 -10.07 23.26
C PHE A 421 7.68 -9.91 22.64
N ASP A 422 6.67 -9.80 23.47
CA ASP A 422 5.29 -9.56 23.04
C ASP A 422 5.02 -8.10 22.67
N LYS A 423 5.91 -7.17 23.06
CA LYS A 423 5.72 -5.74 22.87
C LYS A 423 6.87 -5.06 22.11
N PRO A 424 6.85 -5.07 20.77
CA PRO A 424 7.62 -4.10 20.01
C PRO A 424 6.96 -2.71 20.15
N GLU A 425 7.56 -1.84 20.95
CA GLU A 425 7.03 -0.52 21.33
C GLU A 425 7.96 0.64 20.97
N GLY A 426 9.03 0.37 20.23
CA GLY A 426 9.91 1.41 19.73
C GLY A 426 10.18 1.25 18.24
N LEU A 427 10.07 2.34 17.49
CA LEU A 427 10.33 2.37 16.05
C LEU A 427 11.12 3.61 15.63
N ALA A 428 12.30 3.41 15.07
CA ALA A 428 13.10 4.48 14.54
C ALA A 428 13.53 4.22 13.11
N LEU A 429 13.60 5.27 12.30
CA LEU A 429 14.11 5.24 10.93
C LEU A 429 15.51 5.88 10.90
N LYS A 430 16.48 5.15 10.34
CA LYS A 430 17.83 5.65 10.10
C LYS A 430 17.92 6.33 8.73
N GLN A 431 18.98 7.14 8.56
CA GLN A 431 19.28 7.79 7.27
C GLN A 431 19.56 6.82 6.11
N ASP A 432 19.91 5.56 6.41
CA ASP A 432 20.13 4.51 5.42
C ASP A 432 18.85 3.73 5.08
N GLY A 433 17.68 4.18 5.54
CA GLY A 433 16.40 3.52 5.35
C GLY A 433 16.13 2.36 6.32
N SER A 434 17.13 1.94 7.12
CA SER A 434 16.92 0.84 8.07
C SER A 434 15.91 1.22 9.15
N LEU A 435 14.96 0.32 9.43
CA LEU A 435 14.06 0.41 10.56
C LEU A 435 14.71 -0.23 11.80
N VAL A 436 14.60 0.42 12.92
CA VAL A 436 15.14 -0.06 14.21
C VAL A 436 14.01 -0.19 15.20
N PHE A 437 13.89 -1.37 15.79
CA PHE A 437 12.84 -1.72 16.74
C PHE A 437 13.40 -1.78 18.15
N GLY A 438 12.68 -1.20 19.11
CA GLY A 438 12.88 -1.37 20.54
C GLY A 438 11.77 -2.25 21.12
N PHE A 439 12.09 -2.99 22.16
CA PHE A 439 11.15 -3.91 22.79
C PHE A 439 10.99 -3.57 24.26
N ASP A 440 9.76 -3.47 24.72
CA ASP A 440 9.44 -3.39 26.13
C ASP A 440 9.56 -4.79 26.77
N ASN A 441 10.11 -4.83 27.97
CA ASN A 441 10.25 -6.04 28.76
C ASN A 441 9.37 -6.03 30.02
N ASP A 442 8.48 -5.03 30.18
CA ASP A 442 7.64 -4.86 31.36
C ASP A 442 8.42 -4.93 32.70
N PHE A 443 9.67 -4.48 32.70
CA PHE A 443 10.60 -4.64 33.82
C PHE A 443 10.88 -6.09 34.24
N GLN A 444 10.56 -7.08 33.43
CA GLN A 444 10.67 -8.50 33.75
C GLN A 444 11.86 -9.15 33.03
N ARG A 445 12.54 -10.05 33.73
CA ARG A 445 13.52 -10.94 33.15
C ARG A 445 12.87 -12.28 32.83
N VAL A 446 12.94 -12.67 31.56
CA VAL A 446 12.45 -13.95 31.08
C VAL A 446 13.66 -14.81 30.68
N ASP A 447 13.68 -16.07 31.08
CA ASP A 447 14.75 -16.99 30.72
C ASP A 447 14.80 -17.23 29.23
N GLY A 448 16.02 -17.14 28.67
CA GLY A 448 16.24 -17.30 27.23
C GLY A 448 16.07 -16.03 26.40
N ARG A 449 15.63 -14.93 27.01
CA ARG A 449 15.48 -13.61 26.40
C ARG A 449 16.55 -12.63 26.91
N PRO A 450 17.15 -11.77 26.10
CA PRO A 450 18.00 -10.69 26.61
C PRO A 450 17.18 -9.70 27.45
N ASP A 451 17.83 -9.06 28.46
CA ASP A 451 17.15 -8.09 29.33
C ASP A 451 16.54 -6.92 28.51
N ASN A 452 17.29 -6.37 27.55
CA ASN A 452 16.86 -5.32 26.63
C ASN A 452 17.51 -5.54 25.26
N MET A 453 16.81 -5.18 24.17
CA MET A 453 17.27 -5.43 22.82
C MET A 453 16.82 -4.31 21.85
N LEU A 454 17.68 -3.97 20.91
CA LEU A 454 17.29 -3.36 19.64
C LEU A 454 17.39 -4.39 18.52
N ALA A 455 16.45 -4.42 17.63
CA ALA A 455 16.55 -5.14 16.36
C ALA A 455 16.64 -4.14 15.21
N VAL A 456 17.51 -4.41 14.26
CA VAL A 456 17.63 -3.62 13.04
C VAL A 456 17.13 -4.45 11.88
N VAL A 457 16.17 -3.94 11.19
CA VAL A 457 15.69 -4.47 9.91
C VAL A 457 16.26 -3.57 8.84
N THR A 458 17.23 -4.10 8.12
CA THR A 458 17.76 -3.40 6.95
C THR A 458 16.96 -3.91 5.77
N ASP A 459 16.07 -3.08 5.33
CA ASP A 459 15.39 -3.24 4.08
C ASP A 459 15.97 -2.28 3.06
N ARG A 460 15.87 -2.67 1.81
CA ARG A 460 16.23 -1.81 0.69
C ARG A 460 15.14 -0.80 0.33
N PHE A 461 14.09 -0.65 1.14
CA PHE A 461 13.04 0.35 0.90
C PHE A 461 13.57 1.79 0.74
N GLY A 462 14.62 2.15 1.45
CA GLY A 462 15.27 3.45 1.29
C GLY A 462 16.15 3.59 0.06
N ASP A 463 16.41 2.50 -0.66
CA ASP A 463 17.27 2.48 -1.86
C ASP A 463 16.49 2.27 -3.17
N LEU A 464 15.14 2.27 -3.16
CA LEU A 464 14.34 2.32 -4.39
C LEU A 464 14.66 3.62 -5.13
N LYS A 465 15.75 3.60 -5.90
CA LYS A 465 16.13 4.71 -6.78
C LYS A 465 15.69 4.36 -8.17
N ALA A 466 14.73 5.14 -8.66
CA ALA A 466 14.44 5.15 -10.07
C ALA A 466 15.63 5.75 -10.82
N SER A 467 16.05 5.09 -11.88
CA SER A 467 17.04 5.59 -12.83
C SER A 467 16.41 5.61 -14.20
N SER A 468 16.14 6.79 -14.72
CA SER A 468 15.49 6.97 -16.00
C SER A 468 16.51 7.18 -17.13
N ALA A 469 16.15 6.73 -18.32
CA ALA A 469 16.91 6.95 -19.53
C ALA A 469 16.00 7.26 -20.70
N GLU A 470 16.24 8.40 -21.29
CA GLU A 470 15.58 8.84 -22.51
C GLU A 470 16.16 8.12 -23.74
N PHE A 471 15.33 7.92 -24.75
CA PHE A 471 15.78 7.44 -26.07
C PHE A 471 14.89 8.01 -27.17
N VAL A 472 15.40 7.94 -28.39
CA VAL A 472 14.70 8.45 -29.59
C VAL A 472 14.41 7.28 -30.50
N LEU A 473 13.15 7.17 -30.89
CA LEU A 473 12.68 6.30 -31.96
C LEU A 473 12.63 7.08 -33.25
N ASN A 474 12.91 6.42 -34.36
CA ASN A 474 12.61 6.95 -35.66
C ASN A 474 11.28 6.39 -36.16
N TYR A 475 10.52 7.21 -36.84
CA TYR A 475 9.30 6.75 -37.51
C TYR A 475 9.65 5.64 -38.51
N PRO A 476 8.86 4.57 -38.61
CA PRO A 476 9.14 3.43 -39.50
C PRO A 476 9.52 3.84 -40.93
N GLY A 477 10.63 3.34 -41.41
CA GLY A 477 11.13 3.66 -42.75
C GLY A 477 11.80 5.04 -42.93
N THR A 478 12.00 5.80 -41.81
CA THR A 478 12.64 7.12 -41.84
C THR A 478 13.87 7.19 -40.92
N ASN A 479 14.57 8.32 -40.95
CA ASN A 479 15.63 8.65 -39.97
C ASN A 479 15.21 9.83 -39.08
N SER A 480 13.92 10.08 -38.94
CA SER A 480 13.36 11.17 -38.11
C SER A 480 12.33 10.61 -37.13
N PRO A 481 12.24 11.16 -35.94
CA PRO A 481 11.16 10.84 -35.02
C PRO A 481 9.81 11.41 -35.47
N GLU A 482 9.81 12.40 -36.35
CA GLU A 482 8.59 13.09 -36.81
C GLU A 482 7.90 12.33 -37.96
N LEU A 483 6.58 12.33 -37.99
CA LEU A 483 5.81 11.76 -39.08
C LEU A 483 6.08 12.47 -40.41
N PRO A 484 6.15 11.75 -41.53
CA PRO A 484 6.40 12.34 -42.85
C PRO A 484 5.27 13.26 -43.35
N ALA A 485 4.04 13.04 -42.91
CA ALA A 485 2.89 13.87 -43.20
C ALA A 485 1.91 13.79 -42.01
N SER A 486 1.81 14.82 -41.20
CA SER A 486 0.98 14.83 -40.01
C SER A 486 -0.46 15.26 -40.27
N LEU A 487 -1.42 14.49 -39.79
CA LEU A 487 -2.73 14.98 -39.42
C LEU A 487 -2.55 15.81 -38.14
N GLU A 488 -2.97 17.06 -38.13
CA GLU A 488 -3.07 17.82 -36.87
C GLU A 488 -4.26 17.29 -36.08
N ASP A 489 -4.04 16.94 -34.82
CA ASP A 489 -5.13 16.53 -33.92
C ASP A 489 -5.98 17.76 -33.56
N PRO A 490 -7.26 17.82 -33.98
CA PRO A 490 -8.11 18.95 -33.68
C PRO A 490 -8.40 19.13 -32.18
N ASN A 491 -8.25 18.06 -31.41
CA ASN A 491 -8.41 18.09 -29.95
C ASN A 491 -7.14 18.62 -29.27
N GLN A 492 -5.97 18.45 -29.92
CA GLN A 492 -4.65 18.85 -29.40
C GLN A 492 -3.82 19.55 -30.48
N PRO A 493 -4.25 20.73 -30.97
CA PRO A 493 -3.64 21.37 -32.16
C PRO A 493 -2.18 21.81 -31.99
N ASP A 494 -1.74 21.93 -30.75
CA ASP A 494 -0.34 22.32 -30.42
C ASP A 494 0.58 21.11 -30.17
N VAL A 495 0.06 19.87 -30.24
CA VAL A 495 0.85 18.64 -30.00
C VAL A 495 1.45 18.14 -31.30
N GLN A 496 2.76 17.92 -31.31
CA GLN A 496 3.47 17.33 -32.43
C GLN A 496 3.40 15.80 -32.36
N ILE A 497 2.98 15.17 -33.45
CA ILE A 497 2.97 13.71 -33.58
C ILE A 497 4.38 13.20 -33.88
N ILE A 498 4.85 12.24 -33.11
CA ILE A 498 6.19 11.65 -33.20
C ILE A 498 6.15 10.12 -33.13
N ALA A 499 7.26 9.48 -33.44
CA ALA A 499 7.44 8.06 -33.21
C ALA A 499 7.40 7.75 -31.71
N GLY A 500 6.59 6.77 -31.37
CA GLY A 500 6.32 6.37 -29.99
C GLY A 500 5.24 5.31 -29.98
N GLY A 501 4.26 5.48 -29.07
CA GLY A 501 3.20 4.50 -28.92
C GLY A 501 3.82 3.14 -28.59
N LEU A 502 4.50 3.02 -27.44
CA LEU A 502 5.18 1.80 -27.03
C LEU A 502 4.41 1.12 -25.93
N SER A 503 3.87 -0.04 -26.22
CA SER A 503 3.18 -0.91 -25.28
C SER A 503 4.00 -2.14 -24.98
N GLY A 504 3.89 -2.65 -23.75
CA GLY A 504 4.59 -3.84 -23.29
C GLY A 504 6.11 -3.73 -23.26
N LEU A 505 6.72 -4.46 -22.37
CA LEU A 505 8.20 -4.53 -22.26
C LEU A 505 8.63 -5.90 -21.74
N THR A 506 9.56 -6.54 -22.42
CA THR A 506 10.16 -7.77 -21.93
C THR A 506 11.69 -7.70 -21.93
N TYR A 507 12.35 -8.47 -21.07
CA TYR A 507 13.79 -8.55 -20.98
C TYR A 507 14.29 -9.96 -21.36
N ASP A 508 15.15 -10.02 -22.36
CA ASP A 508 15.86 -11.23 -22.72
C ASP A 508 17.21 -11.27 -22.00
N ALA A 509 17.36 -12.24 -21.09
CA ALA A 509 18.55 -12.38 -20.24
C ALA A 509 19.79 -12.85 -21.02
N ASP A 510 19.62 -13.64 -22.08
CA ASP A 510 20.72 -14.16 -22.89
C ASP A 510 21.31 -13.06 -23.77
N LEU A 511 20.45 -12.28 -24.43
CA LEU A 511 20.87 -11.13 -25.23
C LEU A 511 21.22 -9.90 -24.39
N LYS A 512 20.70 -9.81 -23.16
CA LYS A 512 20.75 -8.63 -22.28
C LYS A 512 20.15 -7.41 -22.98
N ARG A 513 18.94 -7.58 -23.49
CA ARG A 513 18.18 -6.64 -24.27
C ARG A 513 16.74 -6.57 -23.81
N TYR A 514 16.15 -5.43 -24.04
CA TYR A 514 14.72 -5.23 -23.85
C TYR A 514 14.05 -5.20 -25.22
N PHE A 515 12.82 -5.67 -25.25
CA PHE A 515 11.96 -5.63 -26.42
C PHE A 515 10.64 -5.00 -26.03
N THR A 516 10.17 -4.06 -26.86
CA THR A 516 8.88 -3.39 -26.71
C THR A 516 8.19 -3.38 -28.07
N ILE A 517 6.86 -3.27 -28.08
CA ILE A 517 6.07 -3.28 -29.31
C ILE A 517 5.43 -1.92 -29.55
N SER A 518 5.24 -1.56 -30.81
CA SER A 518 4.46 -0.37 -31.15
C SER A 518 2.97 -0.65 -31.00
N ASP A 519 2.25 0.33 -30.50
CA ASP A 519 0.80 0.43 -30.55
C ASP A 519 0.29 0.57 -32.03
N VAL A 520 -1.01 0.65 -32.22
CA VAL A 520 -1.72 0.69 -33.53
C VAL A 520 -1.22 1.68 -34.56
N GLY A 521 -0.45 2.66 -34.17
CA GLY A 521 0.01 3.77 -34.98
C GLY A 521 -0.67 5.09 -34.62
N PRO A 522 -0.15 6.21 -35.14
CA PRO A 522 -0.63 7.54 -34.77
C PRO A 522 -2.07 7.76 -35.28
N GLN A 523 -2.94 8.10 -34.34
CA GLN A 523 -4.38 8.29 -34.57
C GLN A 523 -4.93 9.47 -33.78
N VAL A 524 -6.08 9.96 -34.23
CA VAL A 524 -6.90 10.94 -33.52
C VAL A 524 -8.24 10.29 -33.21
N ILE A 525 -8.75 10.49 -32.03
CA ILE A 525 -10.01 9.91 -31.55
C ILE A 525 -10.99 11.04 -31.23
N ASP A 526 -12.27 10.79 -31.44
CA ASP A 526 -13.38 11.69 -31.11
C ASP A 526 -13.22 13.10 -31.70
N ILE A 527 -13.19 13.18 -33.01
CA ILE A 527 -13.17 14.46 -33.73
C ILE A 527 -14.34 15.36 -33.25
N PRO A 528 -14.09 16.63 -32.91
CA PRO A 528 -15.12 17.52 -32.40
C PRO A 528 -16.35 17.62 -33.29
N GLU A 529 -17.55 17.74 -32.68
CA GLU A 529 -18.82 17.93 -33.38
C GLU A 529 -18.71 19.07 -34.43
N GLY A 530 -19.22 18.83 -35.61
CA GLY A 530 -19.21 19.80 -36.72
C GLY A 530 -18.06 19.59 -37.69
N GLN A 531 -17.12 18.70 -37.42
CA GLN A 531 -16.07 18.26 -38.37
C GLN A 531 -16.38 16.93 -39.04
N GLY A 532 -17.57 16.34 -38.87
CA GLY A 532 -18.10 15.39 -39.82
C GLY A 532 -18.44 13.98 -39.34
N PHE A 533 -18.34 13.65 -38.05
CA PHE A 533 -18.75 12.34 -37.56
C PHE A 533 -20.05 12.38 -36.75
N ALA A 534 -20.82 11.31 -36.85
CA ALA A 534 -22.14 11.18 -36.23
C ALA A 534 -22.18 10.17 -35.09
N PHE A 535 -21.03 9.63 -34.68
CA PHE A 535 -20.89 8.65 -33.61
C PHE A 535 -19.63 8.92 -32.81
N GLU A 536 -19.63 8.49 -31.55
CA GLU A 536 -18.48 8.60 -30.66
C GLU A 536 -17.48 7.45 -30.91
N GLY A 537 -16.19 7.71 -30.73
CA GLY A 537 -15.13 6.72 -30.74
C GLY A 537 -14.54 6.43 -32.13
N GLU A 538 -14.79 7.25 -33.15
CA GLU A 538 -14.08 7.12 -34.41
C GLU A 538 -12.58 7.33 -34.25
N LYS A 539 -11.78 6.53 -34.95
CA LYS A 539 -10.33 6.61 -34.99
C LYS A 539 -9.86 7.07 -36.37
N ILE A 540 -9.15 8.18 -36.44
CA ILE A 540 -8.59 8.71 -37.68
C ILE A 540 -7.11 8.40 -37.72
N PHE A 541 -6.71 7.47 -38.53
CA PHE A 541 -5.31 7.08 -38.69
C PHE A 541 -4.59 8.05 -39.62
N SER A 542 -3.51 8.64 -39.14
CA SER A 542 -2.62 9.47 -39.96
C SER A 542 -1.90 8.63 -41.03
N ASP A 543 -1.60 7.39 -40.70
CA ASP A 543 -0.99 6.39 -41.58
C ASP A 543 -1.68 5.02 -41.36
N PRO A 544 -2.72 4.69 -42.16
CA PRO A 544 -3.42 3.41 -42.02
C PRO A 544 -2.57 2.19 -42.41
N ASP A 545 -1.43 2.41 -43.06
CA ASP A 545 -0.43 1.39 -43.40
C ASP A 545 0.76 1.40 -42.44
N PHE A 546 0.59 2.01 -41.27
CA PHE A 546 1.59 1.98 -40.20
C PHE A 546 1.97 0.53 -39.89
N LYS A 547 3.28 0.27 -39.84
CA LYS A 547 3.82 -1.07 -39.63
C LYS A 547 4.07 -1.33 -38.16
N LEU A 548 3.38 -2.30 -37.63
CA LEU A 548 3.63 -2.75 -36.26
C LEU A 548 5.04 -3.32 -36.13
N GLN A 549 5.80 -2.81 -35.17
CA GLN A 549 7.22 -3.14 -34.99
C GLN A 549 7.54 -3.52 -33.56
N VAL A 550 8.39 -4.54 -33.43
CA VAL A 550 9.08 -4.82 -32.17
C VAL A 550 10.41 -4.08 -32.20
N THR A 551 10.68 -3.29 -31.18
CA THR A 551 11.91 -2.52 -31.04
C THR A 551 12.83 -3.16 -30.01
N GLU A 552 14.06 -3.53 -30.45
CA GLU A 552 15.13 -3.99 -29.57
C GLU A 552 15.86 -2.80 -28.94
N LEU A 553 15.94 -2.77 -27.61
CA LEU A 553 16.58 -1.72 -26.83
C LEU A 553 17.77 -2.27 -26.00
N SER A 554 18.82 -1.49 -25.91
CA SER A 554 19.84 -1.68 -24.88
C SER A 554 19.70 -0.58 -23.85
N TYR A 555 19.53 -0.94 -22.60
CA TYR A 555 19.47 -0.01 -21.49
C TYR A 555 20.60 -0.24 -20.51
N LYS A 556 21.41 0.81 -20.29
CA LYS A 556 22.46 0.85 -19.28
C LYS A 556 21.99 1.72 -18.12
N ILE A 557 21.53 1.11 -17.05
CA ILE A 557 21.02 1.79 -15.85
C ILE A 557 22.04 2.80 -15.32
N LYS A 558 23.30 2.41 -15.26
CA LYS A 558 24.42 3.35 -14.99
C LYS A 558 25.28 3.45 -16.28
N PRO A 559 25.34 4.59 -16.97
CA PRO A 559 24.96 5.97 -16.58
C PRO A 559 23.56 6.44 -17.05
N GLY A 560 22.53 5.63 -17.07
CA GLY A 560 21.18 6.04 -17.48
C GLY A 560 21.08 6.31 -19.00
N LYS A 561 21.37 5.28 -19.84
CA LYS A 561 21.35 5.44 -21.31
C LYS A 561 20.62 4.27 -21.95
N ALA A 562 19.55 4.59 -22.68
CA ALA A 562 18.87 3.67 -23.57
C ALA A 562 19.22 3.94 -25.03
N LYS A 563 19.17 2.91 -25.87
CA LYS A 563 19.40 3.02 -27.31
C LYS A 563 18.64 1.93 -28.04
N VAL A 564 18.00 2.30 -29.12
CA VAL A 564 17.50 1.38 -30.14
C VAL A 564 18.67 0.62 -30.78
N LYS A 565 18.50 -0.68 -30.91
CA LYS A 565 19.47 -1.60 -31.50
C LYS A 565 19.02 -2.12 -32.85
N ASP A 566 17.79 -2.57 -32.87
CA ASP A 566 17.16 -3.14 -34.05
C ASP A 566 15.65 -2.99 -34.01
N THR A 567 14.98 -3.25 -35.11
CA THR A 567 13.51 -3.30 -35.22
C THR A 567 13.09 -4.47 -36.06
N THR A 568 12.11 -5.24 -35.62
CA THR A 568 11.50 -6.33 -36.38
C THR A 568 10.06 -5.94 -36.73
N THR A 569 9.73 -5.85 -38.01
CA THR A 569 8.34 -5.61 -38.45
C THR A 569 7.53 -6.90 -38.32
N LEU A 570 6.39 -6.84 -37.66
CA LEU A 570 5.47 -7.97 -37.59
C LEU A 570 4.77 -8.18 -38.91
N ARG A 571 4.59 -9.45 -39.29
CA ARG A 571 4.05 -9.87 -40.59
C ARG A 571 2.97 -10.92 -40.42
N VAL A 572 1.88 -10.74 -41.10
CA VAL A 572 0.69 -11.61 -41.07
C VAL A 572 0.38 -12.20 -42.42
N PRO A 573 -0.38 -13.29 -42.52
CA PRO A 573 -0.70 -13.92 -43.78
C PRO A 573 -1.35 -12.94 -44.79
N ASP A 574 -0.98 -13.04 -46.04
CA ASP A 574 -1.53 -12.24 -47.12
C ASP A 574 -2.69 -12.90 -47.88
N GLY A 575 -3.13 -14.11 -47.47
CA GLY A 575 -4.16 -14.88 -48.14
C GLY A 575 -3.75 -15.51 -49.48
N GLU A 576 -2.55 -15.23 -49.98
CA GLU A 576 -1.99 -15.75 -51.23
C GLU A 576 -0.86 -16.79 -50.97
N GLY A 577 -0.59 -17.12 -49.70
CA GLY A 577 0.43 -18.05 -49.27
C GLY A 577 1.77 -17.40 -48.95
N GLY A 578 1.81 -16.08 -48.80
CA GLY A 578 2.91 -15.26 -48.31
C GLY A 578 2.52 -14.48 -47.03
N PHE A 579 3.35 -13.47 -46.73
CA PHE A 579 3.16 -12.59 -45.59
C PHE A 579 3.25 -11.11 -46.02
N ARG A 580 2.42 -10.29 -45.41
CA ARG A 580 2.43 -8.82 -45.49
C ARG A 580 2.72 -8.21 -44.10
N ASP A 581 3.04 -6.91 -44.10
CA ASP A 581 3.22 -6.22 -42.83
C ASP A 581 1.89 -6.16 -42.06
N ALA A 582 1.94 -6.37 -40.72
CA ALA A 582 0.80 -6.24 -39.80
C ALA A 582 0.42 -4.76 -39.63
N THR A 583 -0.86 -4.48 -39.45
CA THR A 583 -1.40 -3.13 -39.24
C THR A 583 -2.23 -3.02 -37.98
N GLY A 584 -2.48 -1.79 -37.48
CA GLY A 584 -3.36 -1.47 -36.39
C GLY A 584 -4.86 -1.41 -36.73
N ILE A 585 -5.29 -1.82 -37.90
CA ILE A 585 -6.68 -1.70 -38.37
C ILE A 585 -7.45 -2.99 -38.02
N ALA A 586 -7.70 -3.19 -36.74
CA ALA A 586 -8.21 -4.46 -36.24
C ALA A 586 -9.69 -4.48 -35.87
N GLN A 587 -10.41 -3.36 -36.00
CA GLN A 587 -11.80 -3.26 -35.57
C GLN A 587 -12.70 -4.28 -36.30
N MET A 588 -13.56 -4.94 -35.53
CA MET A 588 -14.53 -5.89 -36.02
C MET A 588 -15.85 -5.17 -36.35
N TYR A 589 -15.87 -4.44 -37.44
CA TYR A 589 -17.03 -3.69 -37.91
C TYR A 589 -17.30 -3.96 -39.40
N SER A 590 -18.53 -3.71 -39.82
CA SER A 590 -18.95 -3.75 -41.22
C SER A 590 -19.41 -2.37 -41.67
N ILE A 591 -19.09 -1.98 -42.89
CA ILE A 591 -19.55 -0.77 -43.52
C ILE A 591 -20.56 -1.13 -44.60
N ASN A 592 -21.75 -0.54 -44.53
CA ASN A 592 -22.73 -0.64 -45.59
C ASN A 592 -22.28 0.26 -46.78
N GLU A 593 -21.88 -0.34 -47.89
CA GLU A 593 -21.33 0.37 -49.04
C GLU A 593 -22.31 1.38 -49.68
N GLU A 594 -23.63 1.18 -49.52
CA GLU A 594 -24.65 2.09 -50.12
C GLU A 594 -24.97 3.28 -49.18
N THR A 595 -24.98 3.06 -47.86
CA THR A 595 -25.40 4.05 -46.88
C THR A 595 -24.23 4.66 -46.09
N GLY A 596 -23.07 4.01 -46.08
CA GLY A 596 -21.95 4.38 -45.22
C GLY A 596 -22.18 4.06 -43.73
N GLU A 597 -23.26 3.33 -43.41
CA GLU A 597 -23.58 2.94 -42.03
C GLU A 597 -22.58 1.89 -41.53
N ILE A 598 -22.08 2.12 -40.36
CA ILE A 598 -21.10 1.26 -39.69
C ILE A 598 -21.80 0.47 -38.57
N SER A 599 -21.57 -0.83 -38.53
CA SER A 599 -22.14 -1.74 -37.54
C SER A 599 -21.16 -2.84 -37.20
N GLY A 600 -21.37 -3.47 -36.06
CA GLY A 600 -20.52 -4.55 -35.53
C GLY A 600 -20.02 -4.29 -34.12
N LEU A 601 -19.18 -5.16 -33.59
CA LEU A 601 -18.74 -5.13 -32.22
C LEU A 601 -17.98 -3.84 -31.85
N ASP A 602 -17.11 -3.39 -32.76
CA ASP A 602 -16.28 -2.21 -32.56
C ASP A 602 -16.69 -1.04 -33.49
N SER A 603 -18.00 -0.94 -33.82
CA SER A 603 -18.49 0.10 -34.71
C SER A 603 -18.19 1.52 -34.21
N SER A 604 -18.18 1.74 -32.91
CA SER A 604 -17.80 3.02 -32.29
C SER A 604 -16.33 3.38 -32.44
N ASN A 605 -15.49 2.41 -32.79
CA ASN A 605 -14.04 2.59 -33.01
C ASN A 605 -13.65 2.37 -34.48
N ALA A 606 -14.57 2.54 -35.38
CA ALA A 606 -14.30 2.35 -36.80
C ALA A 606 -13.16 3.24 -37.31
N ALA A 607 -12.30 2.66 -38.13
CA ALA A 607 -11.10 3.32 -38.64
C ALA A 607 -11.38 4.17 -39.89
N PHE A 608 -10.86 5.37 -39.92
CA PHE A 608 -10.90 6.30 -41.04
C PHE A 608 -9.49 6.83 -41.31
N THR A 609 -9.33 7.40 -42.50
CA THR A 609 -8.15 8.21 -42.86
C THR A 609 -8.57 9.43 -43.62
N THR A 610 -7.70 10.40 -43.78
CA THR A 610 -8.00 11.62 -44.53
C THR A 610 -8.11 11.35 -46.05
N ASP A 611 -9.06 12.02 -46.74
CA ASP A 611 -9.22 11.96 -48.18
C ASP A 611 -8.28 12.95 -48.94
N GLY A 612 -7.43 13.68 -48.20
CA GLY A 612 -6.55 14.71 -48.76
C GLY A 612 -7.25 15.99 -49.21
N ASN A 613 -8.58 16.09 -49.06
CA ASN A 613 -9.38 17.25 -49.44
C ASN A 613 -10.10 17.91 -48.25
N GLY A 614 -9.77 17.45 -47.03
CA GLY A 614 -10.38 17.92 -45.79
C GLY A 614 -11.59 17.10 -45.35
N GLY A 615 -11.78 15.91 -45.92
CA GLY A 615 -12.75 14.91 -45.45
C GLY A 615 -12.06 13.65 -45.03
N TYR A 616 -12.89 12.67 -44.62
CA TYR A 616 -12.43 11.37 -44.12
C TYR A 616 -13.09 10.23 -44.88
N VAL A 617 -12.34 9.17 -45.10
CA VAL A 617 -12.80 7.94 -45.73
C VAL A 617 -12.58 6.74 -44.83
N PRO A 618 -13.55 5.79 -44.77
CA PRO A 618 -13.39 4.57 -43.99
C PRO A 618 -12.20 3.76 -44.49
N VAL A 619 -11.49 3.14 -43.55
CA VAL A 619 -10.44 2.14 -43.83
C VAL A 619 -11.03 0.77 -43.54
N ALA A 620 -10.91 -0.14 -44.50
CA ALA A 620 -11.41 -1.49 -44.31
C ALA A 620 -10.66 -2.22 -43.16
N PRO A 621 -11.36 -2.95 -42.28
CA PRO A 621 -10.72 -3.70 -41.22
C PRO A 621 -9.81 -4.81 -41.77
N ASP A 622 -8.89 -5.23 -40.95
CA ASP A 622 -7.94 -6.29 -41.18
C ASP A 622 -8.18 -7.46 -40.23
N ALA A 623 -8.41 -8.67 -40.76
CA ALA A 623 -8.67 -9.84 -39.91
C ALA A 623 -7.51 -10.18 -38.97
N PHE A 624 -6.28 -9.81 -39.37
CA PHE A 624 -5.05 -9.98 -38.55
C PHE A 624 -4.49 -8.65 -38.02
N GLY A 625 -5.26 -7.59 -38.08
CA GLY A 625 -4.87 -6.36 -37.46
C GLY A 625 -4.79 -6.50 -35.92
N LEU A 626 -3.98 -5.68 -35.26
CA LEU A 626 -3.70 -5.77 -33.82
C LEU A 626 -3.68 -4.36 -33.18
N ASP A 627 -4.10 -4.31 -31.95
CA ASP A 627 -3.82 -3.25 -30.99
C ASP A 627 -2.89 -3.85 -29.91
N PRO A 628 -1.56 -3.88 -30.16
CA PRO A 628 -0.65 -4.61 -29.29
C PRO A 628 -0.44 -3.89 -27.96
N GLU A 629 -0.61 -4.60 -26.83
CA GLU A 629 -0.48 -4.00 -25.48
C GLU A 629 0.65 -4.61 -24.65
N SER A 630 0.97 -5.89 -24.88
CA SER A 630 2.08 -6.52 -24.17
C SER A 630 2.87 -7.47 -25.07
N ILE A 631 4.13 -7.69 -24.72
CA ILE A 631 5.03 -8.54 -25.48
C ILE A 631 5.89 -9.42 -24.57
N GLN A 632 6.02 -10.72 -24.94
CA GLN A 632 6.98 -11.63 -24.32
C GLN A 632 7.90 -12.19 -25.40
N ARG A 633 9.24 -12.18 -25.16
CA ARG A 633 10.22 -12.86 -26.00
C ARG A 633 10.70 -14.12 -25.31
N ILE A 634 10.29 -15.25 -25.84
CA ILE A 634 10.47 -16.57 -25.21
C ILE A 634 10.86 -17.63 -26.23
N SER A 635 11.43 -18.74 -25.75
CA SER A 635 11.68 -19.95 -26.54
C SER A 635 10.91 -21.10 -25.92
N ILE A 636 10.13 -21.82 -26.71
CA ILE A 636 9.23 -22.87 -26.24
C ILE A 636 9.51 -24.15 -27.04
N ASP A 637 9.75 -25.25 -26.33
CA ASP A 637 9.89 -26.56 -26.95
C ASP A 637 8.60 -26.97 -27.69
N GLY A 638 8.73 -27.38 -28.93
CA GLY A 638 7.58 -27.77 -29.75
C GLY A 638 6.91 -26.64 -30.54
N LEU A 639 7.39 -25.41 -30.38
CA LEU A 639 6.97 -24.25 -31.13
C LEU A 639 8.18 -23.61 -31.84
N ASN A 640 8.03 -23.23 -33.12
CA ASN A 640 9.07 -22.57 -33.92
C ASN A 640 10.43 -23.30 -33.94
N ASP A 641 10.41 -24.64 -33.91
CA ASP A 641 11.63 -25.48 -33.78
C ASP A 641 12.53 -25.10 -32.58
N GLY A 642 11.97 -24.52 -31.53
CA GLY A 642 12.67 -24.04 -30.35
C GLY A 642 13.38 -22.68 -30.52
N ASN A 643 13.23 -22.02 -31.66
CA ASN A 643 13.71 -20.66 -31.89
C ASN A 643 12.87 -19.65 -31.11
N PRO A 644 13.44 -18.50 -30.75
CA PRO A 644 12.68 -17.46 -30.05
C PRO A 644 11.45 -16.98 -30.80
N ILE A 645 10.38 -16.69 -30.06
CA ILE A 645 9.15 -16.11 -30.56
C ILE A 645 8.85 -14.82 -29.83
N PHE A 646 8.03 -13.98 -30.45
CA PHE A 646 7.30 -12.92 -29.76
C PHE A 646 5.86 -13.37 -29.54
N ALA A 647 5.41 -13.38 -28.27
CA ALA A 647 4.01 -13.52 -27.92
C ALA A 647 3.46 -12.14 -27.61
N VAL A 648 2.37 -11.76 -28.25
CA VAL A 648 1.80 -10.41 -28.23
C VAL A 648 0.33 -10.48 -27.85
N SER A 649 -0.12 -9.71 -26.86
CA SER A 649 -1.53 -9.52 -26.51
C SER A 649 -2.19 -8.43 -27.37
N ASP A 650 -3.53 -8.39 -27.40
CA ASP A 650 -4.32 -7.48 -28.22
C ASP A 650 -5.49 -6.87 -27.41
N GLU A 651 -5.54 -5.54 -27.35
CA GLU A 651 -6.61 -4.79 -26.70
C GLU A 651 -7.92 -4.84 -27.50
N TYR A 652 -7.89 -4.80 -28.83
CA TYR A 652 -9.10 -4.85 -29.65
C TYR A 652 -9.89 -6.12 -29.43
N ARG A 653 -9.20 -7.24 -29.25
CA ARG A 653 -9.79 -8.56 -29.04
C ARG A 653 -9.03 -9.30 -27.96
N PRO A 654 -9.69 -10.11 -27.14
CA PRO A 654 -8.98 -11.04 -26.27
C PRO A 654 -8.26 -12.11 -27.10
N GLN A 655 -7.11 -11.74 -27.68
CA GLN A 655 -6.28 -12.70 -28.44
C GLN A 655 -4.81 -12.61 -28.04
N VAL A 656 -4.08 -13.69 -28.28
CA VAL A 656 -2.62 -13.75 -28.19
C VAL A 656 -2.07 -14.20 -29.52
N ALA A 657 -1.20 -13.40 -30.14
CA ALA A 657 -0.56 -13.69 -31.44
C ALA A 657 0.92 -14.05 -31.23
N LEU A 658 1.36 -15.15 -31.82
CA LEU A 658 2.73 -15.66 -31.70
C LEU A 658 3.47 -15.50 -33.04
N PHE A 659 4.60 -14.79 -32.98
CA PHE A 659 5.41 -14.47 -34.17
C PHE A 659 6.82 -15.06 -34.02
N ASP A 660 7.41 -15.48 -35.12
CA ASP A 660 8.84 -15.78 -35.15
C ASP A 660 9.66 -14.52 -34.88
N ALA A 661 10.56 -14.57 -33.91
CA ALA A 661 11.27 -13.37 -33.45
C ALA A 661 12.35 -12.86 -34.42
N GLU A 662 12.77 -13.67 -35.40
CA GLU A 662 13.76 -13.28 -36.39
C GLU A 662 13.09 -12.67 -37.65
N SER A 663 12.07 -13.36 -38.18
CA SER A 663 11.37 -12.93 -39.40
C SER A 663 10.20 -11.97 -39.16
N GLY A 664 9.64 -11.96 -37.96
CA GLY A 664 8.39 -11.27 -37.60
C GLY A 664 7.14 -11.96 -38.14
N GLU A 665 7.24 -13.14 -38.76
CA GLU A 665 6.11 -13.84 -39.40
C GLU A 665 5.23 -14.51 -38.33
N LEU A 666 3.88 -14.35 -38.49
CA LEU A 666 2.90 -14.98 -37.61
C LEU A 666 2.99 -16.51 -37.68
N ILE A 667 3.13 -17.15 -36.55
CA ILE A 667 3.08 -18.60 -36.41
C ILE A 667 1.61 -19.04 -36.26
N HIS A 668 0.93 -18.49 -35.29
CA HIS A 668 -0.51 -18.60 -35.11
C HIS A 668 -1.01 -17.55 -34.09
N ARG A 669 -2.31 -17.33 -34.08
CA ARG A 669 -3.01 -16.60 -33.03
C ARG A 669 -4.00 -17.48 -32.28
N ILE A 670 -4.26 -17.13 -31.01
CA ILE A 670 -5.18 -17.83 -30.13
C ILE A 670 -6.33 -16.87 -29.83
N VAL A 671 -7.57 -17.27 -30.10
CA VAL A 671 -8.75 -16.41 -30.01
C VAL A 671 -9.89 -17.15 -29.28
N PRO A 672 -10.94 -16.44 -28.82
CA PRO A 672 -12.12 -17.08 -28.24
C PRO A 672 -12.86 -17.99 -29.25
N GLU A 673 -13.45 -19.07 -28.74
CA GLU A 673 -14.43 -19.87 -29.50
C GLU A 673 -15.57 -18.95 -29.98
N GLY A 674 -16.08 -19.19 -31.17
CA GLY A 674 -17.13 -18.36 -31.75
C GLY A 674 -16.64 -17.08 -32.44
N SER A 675 -15.35 -16.77 -32.40
CA SER A 675 -14.79 -15.66 -33.20
C SER A 675 -15.09 -15.86 -34.68
N ASP A 676 -15.78 -14.93 -35.32
CA ASP A 676 -16.16 -14.99 -36.74
C ASP A 676 -15.63 -13.79 -37.50
N TYR A 677 -14.70 -14.04 -38.40
CA TYR A 677 -14.09 -13.04 -39.30
C TYR A 677 -14.77 -12.98 -40.68
N ASN A 678 -15.77 -13.82 -40.98
CA ASN A 678 -16.39 -13.93 -42.27
C ASN A 678 -17.49 -12.88 -42.53
N ALA A 679 -18.07 -12.34 -41.44
CA ALA A 679 -19.15 -11.35 -41.52
C ALA A 679 -18.67 -9.93 -41.83
N ILE A 680 -17.35 -9.71 -41.96
CA ILE A 680 -16.73 -8.40 -42.09
C ILE A 680 -16.12 -8.28 -43.48
N SER A 681 -16.31 -7.12 -44.13
CA SER A 681 -15.71 -6.83 -45.45
C SER A 681 -14.25 -6.43 -45.28
N TYR A 682 -13.35 -7.29 -45.74
CA TYR A 682 -11.92 -7.02 -45.78
C TYR A 682 -11.46 -6.64 -47.18
N GLU A 683 -10.44 -5.83 -47.27
CA GLU A 683 -9.74 -5.65 -48.56
C GLU A 683 -9.03 -6.95 -48.97
N PRO A 684 -8.79 -7.17 -50.29
CA PRO A 684 -8.00 -8.31 -50.76
C PRO A 684 -6.67 -8.43 -50.03
N GLY A 685 -6.38 -9.60 -49.46
CA GLY A 685 -5.19 -9.86 -48.66
C GLY A 685 -5.30 -9.52 -47.18
N ARG A 686 -6.44 -9.01 -46.70
CA ARG A 686 -6.68 -8.66 -45.30
C ARG A 686 -7.75 -9.57 -44.60
N GLY A 687 -8.24 -10.58 -45.30
CA GLY A 687 -9.20 -11.54 -44.73
C GLY A 687 -8.53 -12.59 -43.83
N ASP A 688 -9.36 -13.36 -43.16
CA ASP A 688 -8.89 -14.45 -42.28
C ASP A 688 -8.25 -15.58 -43.11
N VAL A 689 -7.20 -16.16 -42.56
CA VAL A 689 -6.52 -17.37 -43.05
C VAL A 689 -6.58 -18.38 -41.88
N PRO A 690 -7.60 -19.28 -41.87
CA PRO A 690 -7.96 -20.10 -40.69
C PRO A 690 -6.85 -20.99 -40.16
N GLU A 691 -5.89 -21.41 -40.98
CA GLU A 691 -4.76 -22.24 -40.53
C GLU A 691 -3.84 -21.54 -39.53
N PHE A 692 -3.91 -20.20 -39.44
CA PHE A 692 -3.16 -19.40 -38.48
C PHE A 692 -3.98 -19.04 -37.26
N THR A 693 -5.22 -19.53 -37.15
CA THR A 693 -6.14 -19.17 -36.06
C THR A 693 -6.55 -20.40 -35.26
N LYS A 694 -6.29 -20.35 -33.93
CA LYS A 694 -6.77 -21.31 -32.94
C LYS A 694 -7.88 -20.68 -32.15
N ALA A 695 -9.12 -21.10 -32.36
CA ALA A 695 -10.28 -20.62 -31.63
C ALA A 695 -10.59 -21.58 -30.46
N THR A 696 -9.91 -21.38 -29.35
CA THR A 696 -9.87 -22.30 -28.21
C THR A 696 -10.17 -21.63 -26.87
N LEU A 697 -10.11 -20.29 -26.78
CA LEU A 697 -10.39 -19.59 -25.51
C LEU A 697 -11.89 -19.62 -25.21
N PRO A 698 -12.29 -19.49 -23.93
CA PRO A 698 -13.72 -19.49 -23.57
C PRO A 698 -14.52 -18.42 -24.31
N GLU A 699 -15.72 -18.78 -24.79
CA GLU A 699 -16.60 -17.92 -25.59
C GLU A 699 -16.98 -16.62 -24.85
N VAL A 700 -17.02 -16.63 -23.51
CA VAL A 700 -17.35 -15.45 -22.68
C VAL A 700 -16.42 -14.26 -22.94
N TYR A 701 -15.18 -14.48 -23.39
CA TYR A 701 -14.26 -13.40 -23.75
C TYR A 701 -14.71 -12.60 -25.00
N LEU A 702 -15.66 -13.08 -25.79
CA LEU A 702 -16.30 -12.27 -26.83
C LEU A 702 -17.12 -11.12 -26.24
N GLU A 703 -17.53 -11.21 -24.98
CA GLU A 703 -18.32 -10.20 -24.28
C GLU A 703 -17.43 -9.16 -23.53
N ARG A 704 -16.19 -8.97 -23.95
CA ARG A 704 -15.35 -7.88 -23.46
C ARG A 704 -15.99 -6.53 -23.76
N ARG A 705 -15.58 -5.49 -23.04
CA ARG A 705 -15.90 -4.10 -23.45
C ARG A 705 -15.23 -3.79 -24.78
N GLY A 706 -15.83 -2.91 -25.56
CA GLY A 706 -15.26 -2.47 -26.85
C GLY A 706 -13.83 -1.98 -26.67
N SER A 707 -12.90 -2.49 -27.46
CA SER A 707 -11.46 -2.21 -27.37
C SER A 707 -10.90 -2.33 -25.94
N ARG A 708 -11.24 -3.44 -25.26
CA ARG A 708 -10.74 -3.77 -23.93
C ARG A 708 -10.52 -5.29 -23.82
N GLY A 709 -9.60 -5.79 -24.64
CA GLY A 709 -9.21 -7.19 -24.68
C GLY A 709 -8.13 -7.52 -23.64
N PHE A 710 -7.10 -8.26 -24.07
CA PHE A 710 -5.96 -8.58 -23.21
C PHE A 710 -4.93 -7.44 -23.25
N GLU A 711 -4.76 -6.78 -22.12
CA GLU A 711 -3.80 -5.70 -21.95
C GLU A 711 -2.42 -6.25 -21.63
N ALA A 712 -2.32 -7.11 -20.63
CA ALA A 712 -1.03 -7.63 -20.18
C ALA A 712 -0.87 -9.11 -20.53
N LEU A 713 0.38 -9.50 -20.76
CA LEU A 713 0.76 -10.88 -21.05
C LEU A 713 2.05 -11.20 -20.28
N ALA A 714 2.05 -12.28 -19.51
CA ALA A 714 3.23 -12.78 -18.85
C ALA A 714 3.49 -14.26 -19.18
N TYR A 715 4.73 -14.64 -19.29
CA TYR A 715 5.12 -16.06 -19.41
C TYR A 715 5.59 -16.58 -18.06
N ASN A 716 4.92 -17.59 -17.53
CA ASN A 716 5.35 -18.28 -16.33
C ASN A 716 6.34 -19.38 -16.71
N SER A 717 7.60 -19.19 -16.36
CA SER A 717 8.67 -20.15 -16.67
C SER A 717 8.60 -21.45 -15.88
N ASP A 718 7.83 -21.49 -14.78
CA ASP A 718 7.75 -22.65 -13.90
C ASP A 718 6.75 -23.70 -14.42
N ASP A 719 5.68 -23.25 -15.10
CA ASP A 719 4.67 -24.14 -15.70
C ASP A 719 4.64 -24.12 -17.22
N GLY A 720 5.29 -23.14 -17.85
CA GLY A 720 5.38 -23.00 -19.30
C GLY A 720 4.14 -22.40 -19.97
N LEU A 721 3.26 -21.77 -19.21
CA LEU A 721 2.01 -21.17 -19.70
C LEU A 721 2.15 -19.65 -19.94
N LEU A 722 1.35 -19.15 -20.87
CA LEU A 722 1.10 -17.72 -21.03
C LEU A 722 -0.12 -17.30 -20.20
N TYR A 723 0.03 -16.25 -19.44
CA TYR A 723 -1.01 -15.64 -18.61
C TYR A 723 -1.43 -14.30 -19.21
N ALA A 724 -2.66 -14.21 -19.67
CA ALA A 724 -3.24 -13.01 -20.25
C ALA A 724 -4.23 -12.35 -19.29
N PHE A 725 -4.09 -11.05 -19.09
CA PHE A 725 -4.88 -10.24 -18.15
C PHE A 725 -5.86 -9.39 -18.95
N ILE A 726 -7.17 -9.49 -18.62
CA ILE A 726 -8.17 -8.61 -19.22
C ILE A 726 -8.00 -7.18 -18.68
N GLN A 727 -8.08 -6.18 -19.54
CA GLN A 727 -7.80 -4.78 -19.19
C GLN A 727 -8.74 -4.23 -18.12
N THR A 728 -10.04 -4.45 -18.30
CA THR A 728 -11.12 -3.95 -17.45
C THR A 728 -12.14 -5.06 -17.19
N PRO A 729 -13.04 -4.92 -16.20
CA PRO A 729 -14.18 -5.81 -16.09
C PRO A 729 -14.92 -5.95 -17.41
N MET A 730 -15.32 -7.16 -17.78
CA MET A 730 -16.01 -7.43 -19.05
C MET A 730 -17.44 -6.88 -19.06
N SER A 731 -18.00 -6.68 -20.23
CA SER A 731 -19.38 -6.19 -20.45
C SER A 731 -20.30 -7.35 -20.76
N VAL A 732 -20.32 -8.34 -19.90
CA VAL A 732 -21.12 -9.55 -20.04
C VAL A 732 -22.61 -9.19 -20.12
N GLY A 733 -23.34 -9.80 -21.06
CA GLY A 733 -24.75 -9.49 -21.30
C GLY A 733 -25.01 -8.11 -21.92
N GLY A 734 -23.96 -7.40 -22.34
CA GLY A 734 -24.07 -6.06 -22.91
C GLY A 734 -24.27 -4.94 -21.88
N ASP A 735 -24.33 -5.26 -20.59
CA ASP A 735 -24.43 -4.31 -19.50
C ASP A 735 -23.05 -3.93 -18.95
N ARG A 736 -22.82 -2.64 -18.80
CA ARG A 736 -21.69 -2.14 -18.00
C ARG A 736 -22.09 -2.27 -16.52
N SER A 737 -21.91 -3.44 -15.95
CA SER A 737 -22.11 -3.61 -14.52
C SER A 737 -21.08 -2.75 -13.75
N SER A 738 -21.40 -2.41 -12.52
CA SER A 738 -20.46 -1.75 -11.59
C SER A 738 -19.45 -2.74 -10.99
N SER A 739 -19.37 -3.95 -11.55
CA SER A 739 -18.44 -4.98 -11.11
C SER A 739 -16.99 -4.52 -11.23
N THR A 740 -16.17 -4.91 -10.28
CA THR A 740 -14.71 -4.72 -10.29
C THR A 740 -13.96 -5.99 -10.65
N VAL A 741 -14.69 -7.10 -10.96
CA VAL A 741 -14.09 -8.40 -11.25
C VAL A 741 -13.33 -8.36 -12.57
N ARG A 742 -12.11 -8.85 -12.56
CA ARG A 742 -11.24 -9.05 -13.73
C ARG A 742 -10.78 -10.50 -13.79
N ARG A 743 -10.29 -10.90 -14.96
CA ARG A 743 -9.88 -12.28 -15.23
C ARG A 743 -8.42 -12.35 -15.64
N ILE A 744 -7.79 -13.43 -15.22
CA ILE A 744 -6.47 -13.87 -15.71
C ILE A 744 -6.69 -15.24 -16.36
N LEU A 745 -6.31 -15.40 -17.60
CA LEU A 745 -6.44 -16.64 -18.35
C LEU A 745 -5.07 -17.22 -18.65
N ALA A 746 -4.79 -18.42 -18.16
CA ALA A 746 -3.58 -19.18 -18.48
C ALA A 746 -3.84 -20.11 -19.67
N MET A 747 -2.93 -20.11 -20.64
CA MET A 747 -3.06 -20.91 -21.85
C MET A 747 -1.73 -21.55 -22.26
N ASP A 748 -1.82 -22.72 -22.84
CA ASP A 748 -0.69 -23.42 -23.46
C ASP A 748 -0.35 -22.73 -24.80
N PRO A 749 0.84 -22.17 -24.96
CA PRO A 749 1.22 -21.42 -26.19
C PRO A 749 1.33 -22.31 -27.43
N VAL A 750 1.58 -23.62 -27.25
CA VAL A 750 1.73 -24.58 -28.38
C VAL A 750 0.38 -25.00 -28.92
N THR A 751 -0.54 -25.39 -28.03
CA THR A 751 -1.88 -25.88 -28.41
C THR A 751 -2.92 -24.76 -28.53
N GLY A 752 -2.75 -23.68 -27.79
CA GLY A 752 -3.72 -22.60 -27.60
C GLY A 752 -4.81 -22.93 -26.59
N GLU A 753 -4.80 -24.12 -26.00
CA GLU A 753 -5.84 -24.55 -25.06
C GLU A 753 -5.72 -23.79 -23.71
N PRO A 754 -6.85 -23.27 -23.17
CA PRO A 754 -6.88 -22.69 -21.84
C PRO A 754 -6.61 -23.78 -20.80
N GLN A 755 -5.81 -23.45 -19.77
CA GLN A 755 -5.43 -24.40 -18.73
C GLN A 755 -6.00 -23.97 -17.36
N HIS A 756 -6.02 -22.69 -17.07
CA HIS A 756 -6.53 -22.14 -15.80
C HIS A 756 -7.18 -20.78 -16.06
N GLU A 757 -8.15 -20.44 -15.21
CA GLU A 757 -8.74 -19.10 -15.15
C GLU A 757 -8.83 -18.66 -13.69
N TYR A 758 -8.45 -17.42 -13.40
CA TYR A 758 -8.49 -16.87 -12.05
C TYR A 758 -9.23 -15.53 -12.04
N MET A 759 -9.87 -15.24 -10.91
CA MET A 759 -10.60 -13.99 -10.71
C MET A 759 -9.89 -13.11 -9.69
N PHE A 760 -9.96 -11.81 -9.90
CA PHE A 760 -9.53 -10.82 -8.93
C PHE A 760 -10.39 -9.56 -9.02
N SER A 761 -10.54 -8.90 -7.87
CA SER A 761 -11.22 -7.61 -7.80
C SER A 761 -10.20 -6.47 -7.90
N GLN A 762 -10.55 -5.45 -8.64
CA GLN A 762 -9.76 -4.24 -8.74
C GLN A 762 -9.60 -3.57 -7.37
N ILE A 763 -8.37 -3.23 -6.98
CA ILE A 763 -8.07 -2.53 -5.73
C ILE A 763 -7.86 -1.02 -5.89
N GLY A 764 -7.72 -0.53 -7.09
CA GLY A 764 -7.59 0.89 -7.41
C GLY A 764 -8.82 1.72 -7.02
N PRO A 765 -8.71 3.05 -7.00
CA PRO A 765 -9.77 3.93 -6.52
C PRO A 765 -11.01 4.00 -7.44
N SER A 766 -10.95 3.45 -8.63
CA SER A 766 -11.99 3.53 -9.64
C SER A 766 -12.15 2.21 -10.39
N ASN A 767 -13.40 1.80 -10.62
CA ASN A 767 -13.69 0.65 -11.50
C ASN A 767 -13.34 0.91 -12.99
N GLN A 768 -12.76 2.05 -13.28
CA GLN A 768 -12.24 2.40 -14.60
C GLN A 768 -10.71 2.27 -14.69
N ASP A 769 -10.05 1.94 -13.60
CA ASP A 769 -8.61 1.69 -13.62
C ASP A 769 -8.30 0.48 -14.51
N LYS A 770 -7.13 0.47 -15.09
CA LYS A 770 -6.71 -0.46 -16.12
C LYS A 770 -5.48 -1.24 -15.68
N ILE A 771 -5.35 -2.46 -16.18
CA ILE A 771 -4.05 -3.13 -16.21
C ILE A 771 -3.17 -2.43 -17.26
N GLY A 772 -1.88 -2.30 -17.05
CA GLY A 772 -0.94 -1.80 -18.05
C GLY A 772 -0.08 -2.92 -18.63
N ASP A 773 0.69 -3.63 -17.82
CA ASP A 773 1.51 -4.77 -18.25
C ASP A 773 1.76 -5.73 -17.08
N ALA A 774 2.30 -6.93 -17.36
CA ALA A 774 2.59 -7.94 -16.35
C ALA A 774 3.88 -8.69 -16.66
N VAL A 775 4.60 -9.10 -15.60
CA VAL A 775 5.76 -9.98 -15.71
C VAL A 775 5.74 -11.01 -14.58
N TYR A 776 6.12 -12.23 -14.87
CA TYR A 776 6.26 -13.28 -13.87
C TYR A 776 7.62 -13.16 -13.15
N ASP A 777 7.60 -13.27 -11.83
CA ASP A 777 8.79 -13.33 -10.98
C ASP A 777 8.99 -14.77 -10.48
N PRO A 778 9.92 -15.55 -11.06
CA PRO A 778 10.12 -16.94 -10.66
C PRO A 778 10.76 -17.07 -9.27
N GLU A 779 11.44 -16.03 -8.77
CA GLU A 779 12.02 -16.08 -7.42
C GLU A 779 10.94 -15.99 -6.35
N ARG A 780 9.83 -15.29 -6.66
CA ARG A 780 8.70 -15.09 -5.76
C ARG A 780 7.50 -15.98 -6.07
N GLY A 781 7.48 -16.65 -7.21
CA GLY A 781 6.33 -17.44 -7.68
C GLY A 781 5.06 -16.61 -7.89
N ALA A 782 5.21 -15.35 -8.28
CA ALA A 782 4.10 -14.39 -8.37
C ALA A 782 4.24 -13.49 -9.61
N PHE A 783 3.15 -12.83 -9.99
CA PHE A 783 3.15 -11.86 -11.07
C PHE A 783 3.32 -10.43 -10.50
N LEU A 784 4.11 -9.63 -11.17
CA LEU A 784 4.15 -8.17 -10.98
C LEU A 784 3.31 -7.54 -12.07
N VAL A 785 2.37 -6.67 -11.70
CA VAL A 785 1.34 -6.16 -12.61
C VAL A 785 1.19 -4.66 -12.42
N ILE A 786 1.12 -3.90 -13.53
CA ILE A 786 0.78 -2.49 -13.49
C ILE A 786 -0.74 -2.34 -13.39
N ASP A 787 -1.22 -1.68 -12.33
CA ASP A 787 -2.60 -1.17 -12.21
C ASP A 787 -2.58 0.36 -12.29
N ARG A 788 -3.32 0.95 -13.22
CA ARG A 788 -3.21 2.37 -13.53
C ARG A 788 -4.55 3.04 -13.84
N ASP A 789 -4.65 4.32 -13.46
CA ASP A 789 -5.64 5.25 -13.99
C ASP A 789 -5.05 6.06 -15.18
N ASN A 790 -5.80 7.03 -15.70
CA ASN A 790 -5.34 7.93 -16.75
C ASN A 790 -4.86 9.29 -16.21
N GLY A 791 -4.58 9.42 -14.91
CA GLY A 791 -4.09 10.66 -14.30
C GLY A 791 -2.62 10.92 -14.62
N ASP A 792 -2.22 12.19 -14.67
CA ASP A 792 -0.88 12.69 -14.98
C ASP A 792 -0.22 13.42 -13.81
N THR A 793 -0.69 13.19 -12.59
CA THR A 793 -0.23 13.85 -11.37
C THR A 793 0.42 12.86 -10.42
N VAL A 794 1.12 13.38 -9.41
CA VAL A 794 1.69 12.56 -8.32
C VAL A 794 0.62 11.82 -7.49
N ALA A 795 -0.65 12.21 -7.62
CA ALA A 795 -1.78 11.55 -6.96
C ALA A 795 -2.45 10.48 -7.83
N ALA A 796 -1.96 10.25 -9.05
CA ALA A 796 -2.48 9.23 -9.93
C ALA A 796 -2.20 7.81 -9.41
N ASN A 797 -3.11 6.87 -9.67
CA ASN A 797 -2.84 5.46 -9.43
C ASN A 797 -1.98 4.90 -10.56
N LYS A 798 -0.74 4.55 -10.26
CA LYS A 798 0.21 3.86 -11.15
C LYS A 798 0.94 2.80 -10.34
N SER A 799 0.17 1.90 -9.75
CA SER A 799 0.69 0.92 -8.79
C SER A 799 1.33 -0.27 -9.51
N ILE A 800 2.41 -0.78 -8.92
CA ILE A 800 2.91 -2.12 -9.21
C ILE A 800 2.32 -3.03 -8.14
N LEU A 801 1.47 -3.95 -8.58
CA LEU A 801 0.88 -4.97 -7.72
C LEU A 801 1.69 -6.26 -7.81
N ARG A 802 1.81 -6.96 -6.70
CA ARG A 802 2.12 -8.38 -6.69
C ARG A 802 0.80 -9.16 -6.70
N MET A 803 0.72 -10.13 -7.56
CA MET A 803 -0.41 -11.06 -7.63
C MET A 803 0.08 -12.49 -7.45
N ASP A 804 -0.39 -13.15 -6.39
CA ASP A 804 -0.09 -14.54 -6.06
C ASP A 804 -1.31 -15.42 -6.36
N LEU A 805 -1.13 -16.39 -7.26
CA LEU A 805 -2.19 -17.28 -7.71
C LEU A 805 -2.20 -18.62 -6.97
N SER A 806 -1.25 -18.87 -6.07
CA SER A 806 -1.01 -20.19 -5.47
C SER A 806 -2.18 -20.75 -4.68
N GLU A 807 -2.96 -19.88 -4.02
CA GLU A 807 -4.15 -20.23 -3.25
C GLU A 807 -5.45 -19.83 -3.96
N ALA A 808 -5.37 -19.17 -5.12
CA ALA A 808 -6.53 -18.74 -5.88
C ALA A 808 -7.29 -19.91 -6.49
N THR A 809 -8.61 -19.81 -6.54
CA THR A 809 -9.45 -20.84 -7.14
C THR A 809 -9.36 -20.79 -8.66
N ASP A 810 -9.01 -21.93 -9.27
CA ASP A 810 -9.15 -22.10 -10.72
C ASP A 810 -10.62 -22.17 -11.10
N THR A 811 -11.09 -21.17 -11.80
CA THR A 811 -12.49 -21.00 -12.20
C THR A 811 -12.78 -21.42 -13.65
N LEU A 812 -11.78 -21.99 -14.34
CA LEU A 812 -11.97 -22.44 -15.71
C LEU A 812 -13.08 -23.47 -15.81
N GLY A 813 -14.11 -23.17 -16.61
CA GLY A 813 -15.26 -24.05 -16.82
C GLY A 813 -16.26 -24.12 -15.66
N TYR A 814 -16.21 -23.17 -14.72
CA TYR A 814 -17.23 -23.08 -13.67
C TYR A 814 -18.63 -22.86 -14.24
N ASP A 815 -19.59 -23.57 -13.68
CA ASP A 815 -21.02 -23.34 -13.93
C ASP A 815 -21.51 -22.21 -12.99
N TRP A 816 -21.29 -20.98 -13.41
CA TRP A 816 -21.65 -19.79 -12.61
C TRP A 816 -23.15 -19.68 -12.36
N GLU A 817 -24.04 -20.15 -13.28
CA GLU A 817 -25.48 -20.12 -13.03
C GLU A 817 -25.88 -21.06 -11.89
N SER A 818 -25.21 -22.21 -11.76
CA SER A 818 -25.43 -23.10 -10.62
C SER A 818 -25.00 -22.49 -9.30
N LEU A 819 -24.01 -21.63 -9.33
CA LEU A 819 -23.41 -20.98 -8.15
C LEU A 819 -24.15 -19.69 -7.79
N LEU A 820 -24.38 -18.81 -8.77
CA LEU A 820 -24.87 -17.44 -8.59
C LEU A 820 -26.38 -17.30 -8.83
N GLY A 821 -27.05 -18.35 -9.39
CA GLY A 821 -28.48 -18.38 -9.70
C GLY A 821 -28.82 -18.20 -11.17
N ASP A 822 -30.07 -18.55 -11.52
CA ASP A 822 -30.54 -18.52 -12.90
C ASP A 822 -30.31 -17.15 -13.57
N GLY A 823 -29.64 -17.17 -14.70
CA GLY A 823 -29.34 -15.97 -15.51
C GLY A 823 -28.07 -15.23 -15.14
N VAL A 824 -27.33 -15.64 -14.08
CA VAL A 824 -26.04 -15.07 -13.71
C VAL A 824 -24.91 -16.02 -14.12
N TYR A 825 -24.58 -16.02 -15.40
CA TYR A 825 -23.59 -16.94 -15.98
C TYR A 825 -22.15 -16.44 -15.90
N ALA A 826 -21.94 -15.29 -15.28
CA ALA A 826 -20.61 -14.72 -15.02
C ALA A 826 -20.67 -13.75 -13.82
N PRO A 827 -19.61 -13.67 -12.99
CA PRO A 827 -19.62 -12.82 -11.80
C PRO A 827 -19.65 -11.32 -12.11
N GLU A 828 -19.28 -10.91 -13.31
CA GLU A 828 -19.38 -9.52 -13.78
C GLU A 828 -20.83 -9.01 -13.86
N LEU A 829 -21.81 -9.92 -13.93
CA LEU A 829 -23.24 -9.55 -13.90
C LEU A 829 -23.72 -9.11 -12.51
N LEU A 830 -22.95 -9.30 -11.45
CA LEU A 830 -23.29 -8.84 -10.11
C LEU A 830 -23.16 -7.33 -10.00
N GLU A 831 -24.15 -6.69 -9.39
CA GLU A 831 -24.31 -5.21 -9.44
C GLU A 831 -23.36 -4.44 -8.52
N SER A 832 -22.61 -5.11 -7.63
CA SER A 832 -21.72 -4.43 -6.69
C SER A 832 -20.55 -5.29 -6.22
N PRO A 833 -19.44 -4.70 -5.81
CA PRO A 833 -18.32 -5.44 -5.19
C PRO A 833 -18.73 -6.24 -3.97
N ALA A 834 -19.72 -5.79 -3.20
CA ALA A 834 -20.24 -6.52 -2.05
C ALA A 834 -20.99 -7.79 -2.47
N ALA A 835 -21.79 -7.73 -3.53
CA ALA A 835 -22.47 -8.90 -4.08
C ALA A 835 -21.45 -9.91 -4.66
N VAL A 836 -20.39 -9.45 -5.27
CA VAL A 836 -19.28 -10.30 -5.74
C VAL A 836 -18.60 -11.01 -4.57
N ALA A 837 -18.25 -10.27 -3.53
CA ALA A 837 -17.60 -10.84 -2.34
C ALA A 837 -18.50 -11.86 -1.61
N GLU A 838 -19.81 -11.58 -1.51
CA GLU A 838 -20.79 -12.52 -0.94
C GLU A 838 -20.89 -13.80 -1.79
N ALA A 839 -20.99 -13.64 -3.11
CA ALA A 839 -21.08 -14.75 -4.05
C ALA A 839 -19.81 -15.62 -4.02
N PHE A 840 -18.66 -15.02 -3.97
CA PHE A 840 -17.38 -15.74 -3.87
C PHE A 840 -17.27 -16.49 -2.53
N ALA A 841 -17.67 -15.86 -1.43
CA ALA A 841 -17.69 -16.52 -0.12
C ALA A 841 -18.67 -17.71 -0.07
N GLU A 842 -19.87 -17.58 -0.66
CA GLU A 842 -20.86 -18.66 -0.77
C GLU A 842 -20.39 -19.80 -1.70
N GLY A 843 -19.67 -19.42 -2.76
CA GLY A 843 -19.15 -20.37 -3.75
C GLY A 843 -17.80 -20.98 -3.41
N GLU A 844 -17.23 -20.65 -2.27
CA GLU A 844 -15.86 -21.05 -1.88
C GLU A 844 -14.82 -20.66 -2.94
N VAL A 845 -15.02 -19.52 -3.65
CA VAL A 845 -14.08 -18.98 -4.62
C VAL A 845 -13.09 -18.06 -3.90
N VAL A 846 -11.82 -18.40 -3.98
CA VAL A 846 -10.72 -17.59 -3.45
C VAL A 846 -10.17 -16.73 -4.59
N GLU A 847 -10.24 -15.43 -4.43
CA GLU A 847 -9.62 -14.47 -5.39
C GLU A 847 -8.10 -14.55 -5.33
N VAL A 848 -7.45 -14.03 -6.39
CA VAL A 848 -6.01 -13.85 -6.43
C VAL A 848 -5.58 -12.90 -5.30
N ASP A 849 -4.57 -13.30 -4.53
CA ASP A 849 -3.97 -12.43 -3.52
C ASP A 849 -3.21 -11.28 -4.18
N GLN A 850 -3.54 -10.05 -3.80
CA GLN A 850 -3.01 -8.84 -4.40
C GLN A 850 -2.41 -7.93 -3.33
N VAL A 851 -1.17 -7.48 -3.56
CA VAL A 851 -0.49 -6.51 -2.68
C VAL A 851 0.13 -5.42 -3.52
N GLU A 852 -0.17 -4.16 -3.20
CA GLU A 852 0.54 -3.02 -3.79
C GLU A 852 1.98 -2.99 -3.26
N LEU A 853 2.96 -3.08 -4.17
CA LEU A 853 4.37 -2.97 -3.84
C LEU A 853 4.85 -1.52 -3.82
N LEU A 854 4.42 -0.74 -4.79
CA LEU A 854 4.80 0.66 -4.91
C LEU A 854 3.86 1.41 -5.87
N ASN A 855 3.77 2.73 -5.69
CA ASN A 855 3.11 3.61 -6.65
C ASN A 855 4.19 4.44 -7.38
N LEU A 856 4.30 4.28 -8.69
CA LEU A 856 5.36 4.87 -9.52
C LEU A 856 5.51 6.40 -9.36
N PRO A 857 4.45 7.22 -9.36
CA PRO A 857 4.56 8.67 -9.17
C PRO A 857 5.16 9.10 -7.83
N SER A 858 5.12 8.23 -6.81
CA SER A 858 5.71 8.52 -5.51
C SER A 858 7.23 8.34 -5.47
N LEU A 859 7.80 7.67 -6.48
CA LEU A 859 9.24 7.37 -6.50
C LEU A 859 10.07 8.55 -7.01
N PRO A 860 11.15 8.93 -6.31
CA PRO A 860 12.08 9.93 -6.79
C PRO A 860 12.68 9.52 -8.15
N GLY A 861 12.56 10.39 -9.13
CA GLY A 861 13.12 10.18 -10.48
C GLY A 861 12.17 9.54 -11.49
N VAL A 862 10.93 9.22 -11.11
CA VAL A 862 9.85 8.93 -12.05
C VAL A 862 9.19 10.25 -12.46
N ASP A 863 8.96 10.42 -13.77
CA ASP A 863 8.26 11.60 -14.27
C ASP A 863 6.75 11.35 -14.25
N PRO A 864 5.97 12.01 -13.37
CA PRO A 864 4.53 11.77 -13.25
C PRO A 864 3.72 12.24 -14.47
N ARG A 865 4.32 13.02 -15.39
CA ARG A 865 3.66 13.49 -16.62
C ARG A 865 3.47 12.39 -17.66
N PHE A 866 4.11 11.23 -17.48
CA PHE A 866 3.75 10.04 -18.23
C PHE A 866 2.57 9.37 -17.55
N ASP A 867 1.40 9.51 -18.14
CA ASP A 867 0.14 8.98 -17.59
C ASP A 867 -0.05 7.47 -17.84
N LYS A 868 0.73 6.89 -18.77
CA LYS A 868 0.62 5.50 -19.19
C LYS A 868 1.92 4.71 -19.00
N PRO A 869 2.19 4.16 -17.80
CA PRO A 869 3.13 3.06 -17.68
C PRO A 869 2.49 1.80 -18.29
N GLU A 870 3.02 1.35 -19.42
CA GLU A 870 2.47 0.23 -20.22
C GLU A 870 3.51 -0.82 -20.56
N GLY A 871 4.70 -0.75 -20.01
CA GLY A 871 5.72 -1.76 -20.21
C GLY A 871 6.35 -2.18 -18.89
N LEU A 872 6.49 -3.49 -18.66
CA LEU A 872 7.05 -4.02 -17.42
C LEU A 872 7.99 -5.20 -17.69
N ALA A 873 9.26 -5.05 -17.35
CA ALA A 873 10.24 -6.11 -17.49
C ALA A 873 11.02 -6.33 -16.20
N LEU A 874 11.26 -7.58 -15.83
CA LEU A 874 12.03 -7.99 -14.67
C LEU A 874 13.36 -8.60 -15.12
N LYS A 875 14.46 -8.13 -14.55
CA LYS A 875 15.79 -8.70 -14.76
C LYS A 875 16.11 -9.77 -13.71
N PRO A 876 17.01 -10.73 -14.03
CA PRO A 876 17.44 -11.75 -13.06
C PRO A 876 18.10 -11.19 -11.78
N ASP A 877 18.50 -9.92 -11.75
CA ASP A 877 19.06 -9.27 -10.56
C ASP A 877 17.99 -8.57 -9.70
N GLY A 878 16.70 -8.83 -9.97
CA GLY A 878 15.57 -8.21 -9.30
C GLY A 878 15.26 -6.77 -9.74
N THR A 879 16.00 -6.21 -10.71
CA THR A 879 15.68 -4.87 -11.23
C THR A 879 14.43 -4.91 -12.08
N LEU A 880 13.42 -4.13 -11.70
CA LEU A 880 12.22 -3.89 -12.49
C LEU A 880 12.46 -2.72 -13.44
N VAL A 881 12.02 -2.83 -14.68
CA VAL A 881 12.11 -1.75 -15.67
C VAL A 881 10.72 -1.46 -16.21
N VAL A 882 10.33 -0.19 -16.11
CA VAL A 882 9.04 0.32 -16.58
C VAL A 882 9.25 1.10 -17.87
N GLY A 883 8.45 0.82 -18.88
CA GLY A 883 8.30 1.58 -20.11
C GLY A 883 7.05 2.44 -20.06
N PHE A 884 7.09 3.60 -20.70
CA PHE A 884 5.97 4.53 -20.73
C PHE A 884 5.54 4.77 -22.18
N ASP A 885 4.25 4.65 -22.43
CA ASP A 885 3.65 5.07 -23.67
C ASP A 885 3.53 6.59 -23.75
N ASN A 886 3.75 7.14 -24.92
CA ASN A 886 3.62 8.58 -25.21
C ASN A 886 2.43 8.91 -26.13
N ASP A 887 1.60 7.93 -26.49
CA ASP A 887 0.48 8.08 -27.43
C ASP A 887 0.89 8.77 -28.75
N PHE A 888 2.08 8.51 -29.23
CA PHE A 888 2.67 9.21 -30.38
C PHE A 888 2.75 10.73 -30.21
N ALA A 889 2.63 11.27 -29.02
CA ALA A 889 2.55 12.70 -28.75
C ALA A 889 3.83 13.25 -28.14
N ARG A 890 4.35 14.36 -28.69
CA ARG A 890 5.41 15.15 -28.06
C ARG A 890 4.80 16.19 -27.14
N VAL A 891 5.14 16.12 -25.85
CA VAL A 891 4.71 17.07 -24.84
C VAL A 891 5.90 17.92 -24.40
N ASP A 892 5.73 19.26 -24.38
CA ASP A 892 6.79 20.18 -24.01
C ASP A 892 7.36 19.91 -22.60
N GLY A 893 8.69 19.75 -22.54
CA GLY A 893 9.41 19.49 -21.30
C GLY A 893 9.34 18.03 -20.80
N ARG A 894 8.76 17.12 -21.58
CA ARG A 894 8.79 15.67 -21.37
C ARG A 894 9.70 15.01 -22.41
N PRO A 895 10.53 14.02 -22.10
CA PRO A 895 11.26 13.26 -23.12
C PRO A 895 10.30 12.52 -24.04
N ASP A 896 10.71 12.30 -25.31
CA ASP A 896 9.88 11.62 -26.30
C ASP A 896 9.57 10.17 -25.88
N ASN A 897 10.57 9.44 -25.38
CA ASN A 897 10.40 8.07 -24.90
C ASN A 897 11.29 7.83 -23.67
N LEU A 898 10.81 7.05 -22.70
CA LEU A 898 11.45 6.86 -21.41
C LEU A 898 11.39 5.40 -20.95
N LEU A 899 12.51 4.91 -20.40
CA LEU A 899 12.57 3.73 -19.55
C LEU A 899 13.01 4.14 -18.16
N THR A 900 12.40 3.55 -17.14
CA THR A 900 12.75 3.77 -15.74
C THR A 900 13.08 2.44 -15.07
N ALA A 901 14.29 2.28 -14.58
CA ALA A 901 14.72 1.12 -13.82
C ALA A 901 14.55 1.38 -12.32
N ILE A 902 13.97 0.42 -11.64
CA ILE A 902 13.72 0.42 -10.20
C ILE A 902 14.38 -0.83 -9.64
N SER A 903 15.24 -0.69 -8.65
CA SER A 903 15.78 -1.84 -7.91
C SER A 903 14.76 -2.21 -6.84
N LEU A 904 14.13 -3.38 -7.01
CA LEU A 904 13.23 -3.97 -6.01
C LEU A 904 14.03 -4.62 -4.89
#